data_8be2175567976bba38cdd601e61d3c44
#
_entry.id   8be2175567976bba38cdd601e61d3c44
#
_cell.length_a   1.000
_cell.length_b   1.000
_cell.length_c   1.000
_cell.angle_alpha   90.00
_cell.angle_beta   90.00
_cell.angle_gamma   90.00
#
_symmetry.space_group_name_H-M   'P 1'
#
loop_
_entity.id
_entity.type
_entity.pdbx_description
1 polymer ?
#
loop_
_entity_poly.entity_id
_entity_poly.type
_entity_poly.pdbx_seq_one_letter_code
_entity_poly.pdbx_strand_id
1 'polypeptide(L)'
;MKKINRWLVLFLFVFIGSLLLLTGCGRSALQVPSKLQLDPITLTLSWKEVKGAAYYTVSIEGGDEEIQKDSSKNTYSLERLAEGDYVIRVKAVASGGDGEHKDSEWSEKITFTREHETGLSFRLIDNDTAFEVSGIGSAEGVITVPDTYRGLPVTKIGTKAFYNRKELTCIMLGDNITEIGKQAFANCSYLTDANLPKNLKAIGAQAFQSCRALASAVVIPDGVTELGDQAFSYCQQLPSVTFGKGVTTIGTGVFQGCSSLSALDLPDTVVTVGEAAFAKCSSLADVRFGGVTEIGKDAFRQCTALTELSLGKQVLTVGESAFADCTALRTITMTDSVTELDASVFAGCTALSEITHMSSALTHIGADAFTATAFFDESDGDLVYAGLWFIGCKSGDMSNNRLAEGTVGISDRAFAGCAKFPDILTLPDSVKYIGKSAFSGCENLINVVIGAGVTEIGDNAFYNCKKLTRIILGSYDRSAEGGLGMSALTQIGNYAFDGCYSLSEIEIPATVRMVGRDAFINTHMYVYAEREVYAGNWLVSCKSDGSYGTLVVRDGTVGIANYAFYNVKGVTGVTIPDSVMTVGRGAFYYCRDLETVNLPQTLAVIEDYTFYHCDNLLLPVLPQTLTRIGRAAFYKCRLIHAESDTAEDKLVIPNRVTEIGMNAFYGCSRTYPDPATGENVNVGIDILELGANTTTVGDGAFYGITTMRRVVMGDSLATIGEKAFYRCSSLAEISFGKGLTTVGTKAFYECSSLCEVLLPDSVKTIGNYAFYHCTTLETLSLGGVERIGDAAFSGCSSLSVLRLPTTLTEIGRQSFRGCTALSGVVLPSTVTTVGAHAFYGCKKLTVYIHEESVPESWNARWNSSYRPVVVGASLTENGDVYGFTKKADNPKNLSEIYMISAPARNGYTFIGWATAPEGTVEYAPDAVGDVPDGTGLYAVYTAKD
;
A
#
# COMPACT_ATOMS: atom_id res chain seq x y z
N MET A 1 -21.49 -53.77 58.89
CA MET A 1 -21.18 -55.03 59.62
C MET A 1 -20.97 -56.12 58.61
N LYS A 2 -19.77 -56.65 58.59
CA LYS A 2 -19.38 -58.08 58.47
C LYS A 2 -19.85 -58.72 57.16
N LYS A 3 -18.96 -59.07 56.31
CA LYS A 3 -17.94 -60.19 56.31
C LYS A 3 -18.50 -61.43 55.58
N ILE A 4 -17.77 -61.80 54.54
CA ILE A 4 -16.90 -62.99 54.48
C ILE A 4 -17.61 -64.21 53.94
N ASN A 5 -17.18 -65.07 53.08
CA ASN A 5 -15.97 -65.55 52.47
C ASN A 5 -16.39 -66.63 51.43
N ARG A 6 -15.70 -66.73 50.36
CA ARG A 6 -14.56 -67.69 50.12
C ARG A 6 -14.89 -69.13 49.74
N TRP A 7 -14.26 -69.55 48.66
CA TRP A 7 -13.68 -70.84 48.33
C TRP A 7 -14.52 -71.85 47.62
N LEU A 8 -14.09 -72.63 46.73
CA LEU A 8 -12.88 -73.06 46.03
C LEU A 8 -13.20 -74.38 45.31
N VAL A 9 -12.51 -74.63 44.18
CA VAL A 9 -11.93 -75.89 43.76
C VAL A 9 -12.86 -76.88 42.97
N LEU A 10 -12.51 -76.96 41.67
CA LEU A 10 -11.68 -77.92 40.93
C LEU A 10 -12.25 -79.33 40.68
N PHE A 11 -12.01 -79.78 39.52
CA PHE A 11 -11.81 -81.09 38.87
C PHE A 11 -12.91 -81.54 37.91
N LEU A 12 -12.63 -81.58 36.68
CA LEU A 12 -11.88 -82.47 35.80
C LEU A 12 -12.67 -83.72 35.38
N PHE A 13 -12.56 -83.94 34.11
CA PHE A 13 -12.64 -85.20 33.25
C PHE A 13 -13.92 -85.34 32.44
N VAL A 14 -13.72 -85.06 31.13
CA VAL A 14 -13.65 -85.98 29.96
C VAL A 14 -14.65 -87.08 29.98
N PHE A 15 -15.54 -87.20 29.00
CA PHE A 15 -15.70 -88.24 27.99
C PHE A 15 -16.70 -87.89 26.92
N ILE A 16 -16.21 -87.82 25.71
CA ILE A 16 -16.68 -88.26 24.44
C ILE A 16 -18.14 -88.73 24.34
N GLY A 17 -18.82 -88.14 23.44
CA GLY A 17 -20.07 -88.67 22.87
C GLY A 17 -20.60 -87.77 21.78
N SER A 18 -20.19 -87.99 20.59
CA SER A 18 -20.78 -87.42 19.37
C SER A 18 -22.27 -87.58 19.39
N LEU A 19 -22.95 -86.48 19.08
CA LEU A 19 -24.04 -86.52 18.09
C LEU A 19 -24.61 -85.16 17.73
N LEU A 20 -24.56 -84.85 16.46
CA LEU A 20 -25.44 -84.07 15.62
C LEU A 20 -25.50 -82.55 15.89
N LEU A 21 -24.78 -81.90 15.05
CA LEU A 21 -25.16 -80.66 14.36
C LEU A 21 -26.64 -80.35 14.34
N LEU A 22 -27.00 -79.33 15.02
CA LEU A 22 -27.98 -78.34 14.57
C LEU A 22 -27.31 -77.02 14.65
N THR A 23 -26.56 -76.68 13.61
CA THR A 23 -26.13 -75.31 13.34
C THR A 23 -27.41 -74.46 13.11
N GLY A 24 -27.91 -73.93 14.16
CA GLY A 24 -28.71 -72.72 14.06
C GLY A 24 -27.80 -71.66 13.49
N CYS A 25 -27.95 -71.37 12.22
CA CYS A 25 -27.33 -70.26 11.54
C CYS A 25 -27.95 -68.98 12.11
N GLY A 26 -27.50 -68.55 13.29
CA GLY A 26 -27.88 -67.27 13.86
C GLY A 26 -27.23 -66.20 13.00
N ARG A 27 -28.05 -65.48 12.23
CA ARG A 27 -27.54 -64.30 11.44
C ARG A 27 -26.79 -63.38 12.38
N SER A 28 -25.52 -63.05 12.04
CA SER A 28 -24.77 -62.03 12.79
C SER A 28 -25.35 -60.64 12.59
N ALA A 29 -25.47 -59.85 13.63
CA ALA A 29 -25.88 -58.44 13.50
C ALA A 29 -24.79 -57.67 12.80
N LEU A 30 -25.19 -56.67 11.96
CA LEU A 30 -24.29 -55.68 11.39
C LEU A 30 -23.58 -54.90 12.49
N GLN A 31 -22.40 -54.39 12.22
CA GLN A 31 -21.71 -53.51 13.11
C GLN A 31 -22.52 -52.21 13.31
N VAL A 32 -22.52 -51.68 14.53
CA VAL A 32 -23.16 -50.40 14.86
C VAL A 32 -22.45 -49.26 14.14
N PRO A 33 -23.16 -48.36 13.44
CA PRO A 33 -22.56 -47.15 12.88
C PRO A 33 -21.78 -46.38 13.94
N SER A 34 -20.54 -46.08 13.64
CA SER A 34 -19.63 -45.40 14.57
C SER A 34 -19.00 -44.17 13.94
N LYS A 35 -18.35 -43.34 14.76
CA LYS A 35 -17.74 -42.06 14.33
C LYS A 35 -18.78 -41.14 13.68
N LEU A 36 -19.94 -40.99 14.31
CA LEU A 36 -20.92 -39.98 13.88
C LEU A 36 -20.29 -38.61 14.00
N GLN A 37 -20.29 -37.87 12.90
CA GLN A 37 -19.78 -36.48 12.82
C GLN A 37 -20.81 -35.62 12.11
N LEU A 38 -21.16 -34.51 12.72
CA LEU A 38 -21.99 -33.49 12.10
C LEU A 38 -21.07 -32.38 11.58
N ASP A 39 -21.18 -32.12 10.29
CA ASP A 39 -20.63 -30.89 9.71
C ASP A 39 -21.63 -29.75 9.97
N PRO A 40 -21.32 -28.80 10.85
CA PRO A 40 -22.25 -27.72 11.20
C PRO A 40 -22.49 -26.75 10.06
N ILE A 41 -21.62 -26.72 9.07
CA ILE A 41 -21.69 -25.81 7.92
C ILE A 41 -22.65 -26.35 6.88
N THR A 42 -22.43 -27.56 6.45
CA THR A 42 -23.25 -28.22 5.42
C THR A 42 -24.50 -28.88 6.02
N LEU A 43 -24.64 -28.89 7.36
CA LEU A 43 -25.67 -29.59 8.10
C LEU A 43 -25.80 -31.06 7.66
N THR A 44 -24.66 -31.69 7.40
CA THR A 44 -24.58 -33.07 6.95
C THR A 44 -24.02 -33.94 8.06
N LEU A 45 -24.84 -34.87 8.52
CA LEU A 45 -24.40 -35.94 9.40
C LEU A 45 -23.68 -37.02 8.57
N SER A 46 -22.52 -37.47 9.03
CA SER A 46 -21.75 -38.54 8.42
C SER A 46 -21.35 -39.58 9.47
N TRP A 47 -21.12 -40.81 9.04
CA TRP A 47 -20.65 -41.91 9.89
C TRP A 47 -19.76 -42.86 9.10
N LYS A 48 -19.02 -43.73 9.83
CA LYS A 48 -18.20 -44.77 9.21
C LYS A 48 -19.08 -45.79 8.47
N GLU A 49 -18.75 -46.08 7.21
CA GLU A 49 -19.44 -47.07 6.41
C GLU A 49 -19.42 -48.47 7.09
N VAL A 50 -20.57 -49.11 7.13
CA VAL A 50 -20.74 -50.46 7.70
C VAL A 50 -20.80 -51.47 6.57
N LYS A 51 -19.83 -52.39 6.52
CA LYS A 51 -19.78 -53.44 5.51
C LYS A 51 -20.98 -54.38 5.60
N GLY A 52 -21.68 -54.55 4.48
CA GLY A 52 -22.91 -55.38 4.43
C GLY A 52 -24.22 -54.63 4.72
N ALA A 53 -24.19 -53.36 5.03
CA ALA A 53 -25.39 -52.52 5.13
C ALA A 53 -25.98 -52.30 3.74
N ALA A 54 -27.27 -52.53 3.58
CA ALA A 54 -28.01 -52.16 2.37
C ALA A 54 -28.35 -50.67 2.35
N TYR A 55 -28.69 -50.12 3.51
CA TYR A 55 -28.93 -48.70 3.74
C TYR A 55 -28.87 -48.40 5.26
N TYR A 56 -29.05 -47.15 5.63
CA TYR A 56 -29.06 -46.70 7.04
C TYR A 56 -30.38 -46.06 7.36
N THR A 57 -30.91 -46.31 8.55
CA THR A 57 -32.06 -45.58 9.09
C THR A 57 -31.52 -44.55 10.08
N VAL A 58 -31.86 -43.28 9.88
CA VAL A 58 -31.53 -42.15 10.75
C VAL A 58 -32.78 -41.83 11.56
N SER A 59 -32.74 -41.96 12.89
CA SER A 59 -33.77 -41.56 13.83
C SER A 59 -33.42 -40.16 14.34
N ILE A 60 -34.39 -39.25 14.26
CA ILE A 60 -34.28 -37.85 14.66
C ILE A 60 -35.38 -37.58 15.63
N GLU A 61 -35.05 -37.45 16.90
CA GLU A 61 -35.97 -37.13 18.01
C GLU A 61 -35.87 -35.61 18.26
N GLY A 62 -36.96 -34.87 18.11
CA GLY A 62 -37.03 -33.44 18.40
C GLY A 62 -38.47 -32.97 18.60
N GLY A 63 -38.71 -32.15 19.64
CA GLY A 63 -40.07 -31.79 20.02
C GLY A 63 -40.88 -33.03 20.47
N ASP A 64 -42.14 -33.12 20.05
CA ASP A 64 -43.03 -34.20 20.39
C ASP A 64 -43.01 -35.37 19.36
N GLU A 65 -42.15 -35.35 18.36
CA GLU A 65 -42.11 -36.33 17.27
C GLU A 65 -40.73 -36.95 17.07
N GLU A 66 -40.71 -38.29 16.79
CA GLU A 66 -39.55 -39.00 16.29
C GLU A 66 -39.75 -39.23 14.78
N ILE A 67 -38.79 -38.75 13.99
CA ILE A 67 -38.73 -38.91 12.53
C ILE A 67 -37.71 -39.98 12.21
N GLN A 68 -38.07 -41.00 11.49
CA GLN A 68 -37.14 -41.98 10.94
C GLN A 68 -37.03 -41.82 9.41
N LYS A 69 -35.82 -41.74 8.90
CA LYS A 69 -35.53 -41.58 7.47
C LYS A 69 -34.40 -42.52 7.05
N ASP A 70 -34.55 -43.07 5.86
CA ASP A 70 -33.52 -43.94 5.29
C ASP A 70 -32.52 -43.17 4.42
N SER A 71 -31.29 -43.60 4.49
CA SER A 71 -30.19 -43.09 3.64
C SER A 71 -29.45 -44.27 2.99
N SER A 72 -29.32 -44.20 1.68
CA SER A 72 -28.51 -45.20 0.92
C SER A 72 -27.01 -44.93 1.01
N LYS A 73 -26.62 -43.81 1.63
CA LYS A 73 -25.21 -43.40 1.84
C LYS A 73 -24.93 -43.31 3.34
N ASN A 74 -23.68 -43.31 3.71
CA ASN A 74 -23.21 -43.09 5.07
C ASN A 74 -23.21 -41.59 5.46
N THR A 75 -24.15 -40.82 4.87
CA THR A 75 -24.38 -39.38 5.15
C THR A 75 -25.87 -39.06 5.10
N TYR A 76 -26.31 -38.05 5.86
CA TYR A 76 -27.68 -37.57 5.84
C TYR A 76 -27.74 -36.05 6.04
N SER A 77 -28.50 -35.34 5.22
CA SER A 77 -28.68 -33.89 5.35
C SER A 77 -29.77 -33.55 6.35
N LEU A 78 -29.43 -32.68 7.31
CA LEU A 78 -30.33 -32.13 8.32
C LEU A 78 -30.86 -30.74 7.93
N GLU A 79 -30.58 -30.27 6.73
CA GLU A 79 -30.91 -28.91 6.26
C GLU A 79 -32.44 -28.59 6.30
N ARG A 80 -33.29 -29.62 6.23
CA ARG A 80 -34.78 -29.49 6.19
C ARG A 80 -35.42 -29.60 7.55
N LEU A 81 -34.68 -29.76 8.64
CA LEU A 81 -35.23 -29.75 9.97
C LEU A 81 -35.72 -28.35 10.34
N ALA A 82 -36.83 -28.25 11.06
CA ALA A 82 -37.29 -27.01 11.68
C ALA A 82 -36.31 -26.57 12.81
N GLU A 83 -36.49 -25.39 13.36
CA GLU A 83 -35.77 -24.94 14.55
C GLU A 83 -36.08 -25.84 15.75
N GLY A 84 -35.09 -26.09 16.58
CA GLY A 84 -35.23 -26.87 17.78
C GLY A 84 -34.02 -27.73 18.12
N ASP A 85 -34.11 -28.39 19.26
CA ASP A 85 -33.11 -29.34 19.73
C ASP A 85 -33.47 -30.75 19.27
N TYR A 86 -32.48 -31.42 18.70
CA TYR A 86 -32.65 -32.77 18.16
C TYR A 86 -31.64 -33.71 18.78
N VAL A 87 -32.08 -34.97 18.97
CA VAL A 87 -31.20 -36.10 19.32
C VAL A 87 -31.25 -37.08 18.16
N ILE A 88 -30.08 -37.39 17.60
CA ILE A 88 -29.97 -38.18 16.38
C ILE A 88 -29.16 -39.43 16.64
N ARG A 89 -29.58 -40.54 16.04
CA ARG A 89 -28.89 -41.82 16.05
C ARG A 89 -29.10 -42.54 14.73
N VAL A 90 -28.17 -43.45 14.40
CA VAL A 90 -28.18 -44.15 13.10
C VAL A 90 -28.07 -45.63 13.34
N LYS A 91 -28.79 -46.46 12.55
CA LYS A 91 -28.57 -47.89 12.51
C LYS A 91 -28.33 -48.37 11.08
N ALA A 92 -27.54 -49.38 10.94
CA ALA A 92 -27.32 -50.04 9.67
C ALA A 92 -28.38 -51.12 9.46
N VAL A 93 -28.94 -51.15 8.26
CA VAL A 93 -30.03 -52.08 7.91
C VAL A 93 -29.47 -53.11 6.90
N ALA A 94 -29.69 -54.38 7.20
CA ALA A 94 -29.27 -55.49 6.35
C ALA A 94 -30.19 -55.65 5.13
N SER A 95 -29.67 -56.18 4.04
CA SER A 95 -30.50 -56.56 2.90
C SER A 95 -31.42 -57.73 3.26
N GLY A 96 -32.72 -57.53 3.12
CA GLY A 96 -33.74 -58.56 3.47
C GLY A 96 -33.61 -59.84 2.67
N GLY A 97 -32.78 -59.93 1.65
CA GLY A 97 -32.63 -61.05 0.76
C GLY A 97 -31.31 -61.82 0.88
N ASP A 98 -30.28 -61.32 1.62
CA ASP A 98 -28.98 -61.95 1.68
C ASP A 98 -28.83 -63.12 2.66
N GLY A 99 -29.75 -63.21 3.61
CA GLY A 99 -29.77 -64.30 4.58
C GLY A 99 -28.61 -64.35 5.60
N GLU A 100 -27.63 -63.46 5.47
CA GLU A 100 -26.38 -63.49 6.23
C GLU A 100 -26.39 -62.56 7.48
N HIS A 101 -27.09 -61.43 7.43
CA HIS A 101 -27.02 -60.44 8.51
C HIS A 101 -28.41 -60.01 9.04
N LYS A 102 -28.43 -59.56 10.29
CA LYS A 102 -29.51 -58.76 10.91
C LYS A 102 -29.10 -57.31 10.98
N ASP A 103 -30.07 -56.38 11.12
CA ASP A 103 -29.83 -54.98 11.39
C ASP A 103 -28.88 -54.77 12.59
N SER A 104 -28.17 -53.70 12.61
CA SER A 104 -27.37 -53.29 13.78
C SER A 104 -28.27 -52.76 14.92
N GLU A 105 -27.70 -52.66 16.10
CA GLU A 105 -28.26 -51.80 17.14
C GLU A 105 -28.05 -50.30 16.70
N TRP A 106 -28.74 -49.42 17.38
CA TRP A 106 -28.59 -47.96 17.17
C TRP A 106 -27.22 -47.49 17.60
N SER A 107 -26.65 -46.45 16.90
CA SER A 107 -25.46 -45.77 17.31
C SER A 107 -25.59 -45.04 18.66
N GLU A 108 -24.48 -44.54 19.18
CA GLU A 108 -24.51 -43.50 20.22
C GLU A 108 -25.31 -42.30 19.72
N LYS A 109 -25.95 -41.59 20.67
CA LYS A 109 -26.75 -40.39 20.40
C LYS A 109 -25.81 -39.22 20.13
N ILE A 110 -26.14 -38.41 19.12
CA ILE A 110 -25.57 -37.10 18.92
C ILE A 110 -26.65 -36.05 19.10
N THR A 111 -26.33 -34.95 19.78
CA THR A 111 -27.27 -33.81 19.95
C THR A 111 -26.98 -32.76 18.89
N PHE A 112 -28.02 -32.14 18.38
CA PHE A 112 -27.95 -31.09 17.39
C PHE A 112 -29.04 -30.04 17.68
N THR A 113 -28.62 -28.76 17.79
CA THR A 113 -29.55 -27.63 17.88
C THR A 113 -29.65 -26.97 16.51
N ARG A 114 -30.86 -26.94 15.93
CA ARG A 114 -31.14 -26.13 14.75
C ARG A 114 -31.50 -24.72 15.20
N GLU A 115 -30.53 -23.77 14.98
CA GLU A 115 -30.73 -22.37 15.35
C GLU A 115 -31.80 -21.70 14.48
N HIS A 116 -32.36 -20.61 15.01
CA HIS A 116 -33.32 -19.76 14.29
C HIS A 116 -32.74 -19.26 12.97
N GLU A 117 -33.43 -19.45 11.86
CA GLU A 117 -33.07 -18.87 10.59
C GLU A 117 -33.46 -17.39 10.59
N THR A 118 -32.47 -16.52 10.63
CA THR A 118 -32.65 -15.06 10.63
C THR A 118 -33.23 -14.51 9.32
N GLY A 119 -33.43 -15.35 8.32
CA GLY A 119 -33.81 -14.96 6.97
C GLY A 119 -32.67 -14.29 6.17
N LEU A 120 -31.54 -14.05 6.81
CA LEU A 120 -30.37 -13.44 6.14
C LEU A 120 -29.60 -14.44 5.27
N SER A 121 -28.95 -13.95 4.23
CA SER A 121 -28.04 -14.74 3.42
C SER A 121 -26.63 -14.64 3.96
N PHE A 122 -25.96 -15.78 4.17
CA PHE A 122 -24.59 -15.84 4.66
C PHE A 122 -23.65 -16.46 3.63
N ARG A 123 -22.37 -16.07 3.68
CA ARG A 123 -21.29 -16.65 2.88
C ARG A 123 -20.08 -16.94 3.79
N LEU A 124 -19.47 -18.12 3.64
CA LEU A 124 -18.22 -18.45 4.33
C LEU A 124 -17.07 -17.57 3.84
N ILE A 125 -16.26 -17.13 4.78
CA ILE A 125 -15.07 -16.33 4.56
C ILE A 125 -13.91 -16.84 5.43
N ASP A 126 -12.74 -16.25 5.30
CA ASP A 126 -11.55 -16.52 6.13
C ASP A 126 -11.18 -18.02 6.19
N ASN A 127 -11.17 -18.66 5.03
CA ASN A 127 -10.89 -20.10 4.87
C ASN A 127 -11.89 -21.00 5.64
N ASP A 128 -13.17 -20.66 5.58
CA ASP A 128 -14.29 -21.38 6.18
C ASP A 128 -14.32 -21.32 7.72
N THR A 129 -13.73 -20.30 8.34
CA THR A 129 -13.70 -20.11 9.80
C THR A 129 -14.68 -19.03 10.29
N ALA A 130 -15.26 -18.23 9.39
CA ALA A 130 -16.21 -17.18 9.71
C ALA A 130 -17.25 -17.01 8.60
N PHE A 131 -18.33 -16.30 8.92
CA PHE A 131 -19.35 -15.90 7.95
C PHE A 131 -19.34 -14.38 7.71
N GLU A 132 -19.69 -13.99 6.48
CA GLU A 132 -20.19 -12.65 6.20
C GLU A 132 -21.68 -12.72 5.90
N VAL A 133 -22.41 -11.65 6.27
CA VAL A 133 -23.76 -11.43 5.76
C VAL A 133 -23.66 -10.96 4.31
N SER A 134 -24.06 -11.79 3.36
CA SER A 134 -23.96 -11.50 1.93
C SER A 134 -25.21 -10.84 1.34
N GLY A 135 -26.34 -10.86 2.07
CA GLY A 135 -27.59 -10.23 1.64
C GLY A 135 -28.69 -10.34 2.66
N ILE A 136 -29.80 -9.59 2.40
CA ILE A 136 -30.97 -9.56 3.26
C ILE A 136 -31.80 -10.87 3.24
N GLY A 137 -31.64 -11.68 2.17
CA GLY A 137 -32.44 -12.90 2.01
C GLY A 137 -33.93 -12.63 2.03
N SER A 138 -34.68 -13.33 2.93
CA SER A 138 -36.12 -13.16 3.17
C SER A 138 -36.42 -12.31 4.41
N ALA A 139 -35.40 -11.74 5.08
CA ALA A 139 -35.60 -10.91 6.27
C ALA A 139 -36.23 -9.56 5.94
N GLU A 140 -37.14 -9.07 6.81
CA GLU A 140 -37.88 -7.81 6.62
C GLU A 140 -37.94 -7.00 7.94
N GLY A 141 -38.07 -5.67 7.80
CA GLY A 141 -38.35 -4.77 8.93
C GLY A 141 -37.14 -4.49 9.80
N VAL A 142 -37.24 -4.84 11.09
CA VAL A 142 -36.15 -4.74 12.06
C VAL A 142 -35.28 -5.99 11.96
N ILE A 143 -34.02 -5.82 11.66
CA ILE A 143 -33.10 -6.94 11.41
C ILE A 143 -32.05 -7.01 12.50
N THR A 144 -31.86 -8.23 13.05
CA THR A 144 -30.74 -8.52 13.97
C THR A 144 -29.73 -9.45 13.26
N VAL A 145 -28.51 -9.03 13.17
CA VAL A 145 -27.39 -9.87 12.71
C VAL A 145 -26.79 -10.57 13.93
N PRO A 146 -26.84 -11.92 14.00
CA PRO A 146 -26.34 -12.65 15.15
C PRO A 146 -24.83 -12.62 15.25
N ASP A 147 -24.28 -12.85 16.45
CA ASP A 147 -22.84 -12.99 16.68
C ASP A 147 -22.24 -14.22 16.00
N THR A 148 -23.04 -15.29 15.92
CA THR A 148 -22.65 -16.57 15.32
C THR A 148 -23.73 -17.09 14.39
N TYR A 149 -23.32 -17.82 13.38
CA TYR A 149 -24.22 -18.58 12.51
C TYR A 149 -23.63 -19.96 12.25
N ARG A 150 -24.41 -21.00 12.47
CA ARG A 150 -23.98 -22.40 12.34
C ARG A 150 -22.70 -22.73 13.11
N GLY A 151 -22.55 -22.16 14.31
CA GLY A 151 -21.42 -22.39 15.21
C GLY A 151 -20.14 -21.64 14.85
N LEU A 152 -20.13 -20.84 13.78
CA LEU A 152 -19.01 -19.98 13.41
C LEU A 152 -19.35 -18.50 13.61
N PRO A 153 -18.36 -17.63 13.91
CA PRO A 153 -18.60 -16.21 14.11
C PRO A 153 -19.03 -15.53 12.79
N VAL A 154 -19.94 -14.56 12.92
CA VAL A 154 -20.30 -13.64 11.85
C VAL A 154 -19.48 -12.39 12.04
N THR A 155 -18.49 -12.17 11.18
CA THR A 155 -17.46 -11.14 11.38
C THR A 155 -17.56 -9.97 10.42
N LYS A 156 -18.39 -10.09 9.37
CA LYS A 156 -18.45 -9.09 8.30
C LYS A 156 -19.86 -8.89 7.75
N ILE A 157 -20.18 -7.63 7.46
CA ILE A 157 -21.28 -7.28 6.56
C ILE A 157 -20.71 -7.14 5.16
N GLY A 158 -21.14 -7.96 4.23
CA GLY A 158 -20.61 -8.02 2.87
C GLY A 158 -20.87 -6.75 2.04
N THR A 159 -20.09 -6.59 0.97
CA THR A 159 -20.31 -5.51 0.01
C THR A 159 -21.74 -5.55 -0.55
N LYS A 160 -22.46 -4.42 -0.42
CA LYS A 160 -23.84 -4.27 -0.89
C LYS A 160 -24.86 -5.22 -0.26
N ALA A 161 -24.59 -5.81 0.90
CA ALA A 161 -25.47 -6.81 1.51
C ALA A 161 -26.92 -6.32 1.67
N PHE A 162 -27.10 -5.06 2.04
CA PHE A 162 -28.42 -4.42 2.19
C PHE A 162 -28.61 -3.24 1.22
N TYR A 163 -27.88 -3.20 0.11
CA TYR A 163 -27.94 -2.07 -0.84
C TYR A 163 -29.36 -1.81 -1.33
N ASN A 164 -29.81 -0.52 -1.22
CA ASN A 164 -31.12 -0.03 -1.70
C ASN A 164 -32.35 -0.72 -1.08
N ARG A 165 -32.24 -1.18 0.21
CA ARG A 165 -33.36 -1.78 0.93
C ARG A 165 -34.20 -0.71 1.64
N LYS A 166 -35.26 -0.27 1.00
CA LYS A 166 -36.15 0.77 1.52
C LYS A 166 -37.02 0.28 2.68
N GLU A 167 -37.33 -1.01 2.73
CA GLU A 167 -38.05 -1.66 3.79
C GLU A 167 -37.27 -1.81 5.10
N LEU A 168 -35.96 -1.66 5.09
CA LEU A 168 -35.09 -1.74 6.26
C LEU A 168 -35.20 -0.46 7.08
N THR A 169 -35.71 -0.56 8.30
CA THR A 169 -35.92 0.57 9.21
C THR A 169 -34.96 0.59 10.38
N CYS A 170 -34.49 -0.58 10.84
CA CYS A 170 -33.56 -0.70 11.94
C CYS A 170 -32.67 -1.92 11.72
N ILE A 171 -31.38 -1.80 12.04
CA ILE A 171 -30.41 -2.89 11.99
C ILE A 171 -29.63 -2.96 13.30
N MET A 172 -29.60 -4.15 13.91
CA MET A 172 -28.80 -4.46 15.09
C MET A 172 -27.68 -5.41 14.68
N LEU A 173 -26.44 -4.94 14.72
CA LEU A 173 -25.25 -5.71 14.37
C LEU A 173 -24.67 -6.38 15.62
N GLY A 174 -24.33 -7.66 15.51
CA GLY A 174 -23.68 -8.42 16.57
C GLY A 174 -22.27 -7.92 16.86
N ASP A 175 -21.81 -8.17 18.09
CA ASP A 175 -20.51 -7.67 18.58
C ASP A 175 -19.30 -8.29 17.86
N ASN A 176 -19.44 -9.44 17.20
CA ASN A 176 -18.37 -10.10 16.46
C ASN A 176 -18.08 -9.43 15.09
N ILE A 177 -18.92 -8.49 14.64
CA ILE A 177 -18.69 -7.78 13.39
C ILE A 177 -17.48 -6.87 13.51
N THR A 178 -16.48 -7.12 12.69
CA THR A 178 -15.23 -6.33 12.60
C THR A 178 -15.15 -5.47 11.36
N GLU A 179 -15.95 -5.75 10.34
CA GLU A 179 -15.93 -4.99 9.08
C GLU A 179 -17.35 -4.80 8.52
N ILE A 180 -17.66 -3.56 8.12
CA ILE A 180 -18.85 -3.24 7.31
C ILE A 180 -18.36 -2.95 5.89
N GLY A 181 -18.78 -3.76 4.93
CA GLY A 181 -18.29 -3.71 3.56
C GLY A 181 -18.76 -2.48 2.77
N LYS A 182 -18.13 -2.27 1.61
CA LYS A 182 -18.46 -1.19 0.68
C LYS A 182 -19.96 -1.22 0.32
N GLN A 183 -20.62 -0.05 0.43
CA GLN A 183 -22.04 0.14 0.08
C GLN A 183 -23.01 -0.81 0.83
N ALA A 184 -22.61 -1.36 1.98
CA ALA A 184 -23.38 -2.40 2.67
C ALA A 184 -24.83 -1.98 2.90
N PHE A 185 -25.09 -0.74 3.33
CA PHE A 185 -26.42 -0.17 3.58
C PHE A 185 -26.74 1.03 2.67
N ALA A 186 -25.97 1.23 1.58
CA ALA A 186 -26.17 2.41 0.75
C ALA A 186 -27.61 2.45 0.18
N ASN A 187 -28.20 3.64 0.21
CA ASN A 187 -29.58 3.92 -0.20
C ASN A 187 -30.69 3.23 0.63
N CYS A 188 -30.40 2.80 1.85
CA CYS A 188 -31.43 2.39 2.80
C CYS A 188 -32.11 3.65 3.37
N SER A 189 -32.94 4.30 2.57
CA SER A 189 -33.46 5.66 2.83
C SER A 189 -34.41 5.77 4.03
N TYR A 190 -34.94 4.66 4.53
CA TYR A 190 -35.83 4.59 5.70
C TYR A 190 -35.13 3.99 6.94
N LEU A 191 -33.85 3.67 6.85
CA LEU A 191 -33.07 3.22 8.01
C LEU A 191 -32.93 4.36 9.02
N THR A 192 -33.61 4.20 10.17
CA THR A 192 -33.62 5.23 11.23
C THR A 192 -32.59 4.98 12.31
N ASP A 193 -32.19 3.72 12.50
CA ASP A 193 -31.28 3.30 13.56
C ASP A 193 -30.35 2.17 13.11
N ALA A 194 -29.05 2.29 13.45
CA ALA A 194 -28.05 1.29 13.20
C ALA A 194 -26.95 1.40 14.26
N ASN A 195 -26.71 0.33 15.03
CA ASN A 195 -25.58 0.30 15.96
C ASN A 195 -24.27 0.01 15.23
N LEU A 196 -23.17 0.59 15.72
CA LEU A 196 -21.82 0.19 15.32
C LEU A 196 -21.19 -0.66 16.42
N PRO A 197 -20.88 -1.95 16.15
CA PRO A 197 -20.38 -2.87 17.17
C PRO A 197 -19.03 -2.44 17.75
N LYS A 198 -18.80 -2.71 19.03
CA LYS A 198 -17.58 -2.29 19.75
C LYS A 198 -16.27 -2.85 19.18
N ASN A 199 -16.33 -4.03 18.52
CA ASN A 199 -15.18 -4.70 17.92
C ASN A 199 -14.92 -4.30 16.45
N LEU A 200 -15.68 -3.34 15.93
CA LEU A 200 -15.57 -2.85 14.54
C LEU A 200 -14.18 -2.22 14.30
N LYS A 201 -13.57 -2.59 13.19
CA LYS A 201 -12.25 -2.11 12.75
C LYS A 201 -12.29 -1.29 11.47
N ALA A 202 -13.26 -1.60 10.58
CA ALA A 202 -13.37 -0.95 9.29
C ALA A 202 -14.82 -0.67 8.89
N ILE A 203 -15.06 0.52 8.35
CA ILE A 203 -16.32 0.92 7.71
C ILE A 203 -15.99 1.24 6.26
N GLY A 204 -16.50 0.45 5.33
CA GLY A 204 -16.18 0.54 3.91
C GLY A 204 -16.75 1.79 3.23
N ALA A 205 -16.20 2.11 2.06
CA ALA A 205 -16.66 3.25 1.29
C ALA A 205 -18.17 3.17 0.99
N GLN A 206 -18.85 4.31 1.19
CA GLN A 206 -20.30 4.45 0.96
C GLN A 206 -21.18 3.50 1.79
N ALA A 207 -20.68 2.99 2.92
CA ALA A 207 -21.36 1.95 3.68
C ALA A 207 -22.80 2.33 4.05
N PHE A 208 -23.05 3.56 4.52
CA PHE A 208 -24.37 4.11 4.86
C PHE A 208 -24.76 5.29 3.96
N GLN A 209 -24.18 5.40 2.77
CA GLN A 209 -24.50 6.50 1.86
C GLN A 209 -26.00 6.60 1.62
N SER A 210 -26.55 7.83 1.74
CA SER A 210 -27.98 8.11 1.52
C SER A 210 -28.94 7.34 2.42
N CYS A 211 -28.53 6.96 3.62
CA CYS A 211 -29.45 6.55 4.70
C CYS A 211 -30.10 7.80 5.29
N ARG A 212 -31.02 8.42 4.54
CA ARG A 212 -31.53 9.78 4.79
C ARG A 212 -32.30 9.91 6.09
N ALA A 213 -32.93 8.83 6.55
CA ALA A 213 -33.70 8.80 7.79
C ALA A 213 -32.87 8.45 9.03
N LEU A 214 -31.56 8.18 8.91
CA LEU A 214 -30.71 7.83 10.04
C LEU A 214 -30.66 8.97 11.06
N ALA A 215 -31.42 8.80 12.15
CA ALA A 215 -31.63 9.82 13.16
C ALA A 215 -30.98 9.49 14.53
N SER A 216 -30.39 8.30 14.66
CA SER A 216 -29.56 7.94 15.81
C SER A 216 -28.18 8.60 15.73
N ALA A 217 -27.63 8.98 16.88
CA ALA A 217 -26.24 9.44 16.96
C ALA A 217 -25.29 8.33 16.56
N VAL A 218 -24.32 8.64 15.70
CA VAL A 218 -23.27 7.68 15.29
C VAL A 218 -22.09 7.77 16.24
N VAL A 219 -21.77 6.67 16.91
CA VAL A 219 -20.56 6.52 17.73
C VAL A 219 -19.59 5.59 17.01
N ILE A 220 -18.54 6.15 16.45
CA ILE A 220 -17.48 5.36 15.81
C ILE A 220 -16.61 4.72 16.90
N PRO A 221 -16.52 3.38 16.99
CA PRO A 221 -15.76 2.70 18.04
C PRO A 221 -14.25 2.98 18.00
N ASP A 222 -13.58 2.85 19.15
CA ASP A 222 -12.12 3.08 19.29
C ASP A 222 -11.26 2.16 18.37
N GLY A 223 -11.78 0.99 18.02
CA GLY A 223 -11.09 0.03 17.15
C GLY A 223 -11.10 0.37 15.66
N VAL A 224 -11.92 1.33 15.23
CA VAL A 224 -12.04 1.72 13.80
C VAL A 224 -10.83 2.51 13.38
N THR A 225 -10.04 1.94 12.47
CA THR A 225 -8.88 2.58 11.84
C THR A 225 -9.13 2.92 10.38
N GLU A 226 -10.13 2.30 9.76
CA GLU A 226 -10.50 2.54 8.36
C GLU A 226 -11.93 3.07 8.28
N LEU A 227 -12.07 4.33 7.88
CA LEU A 227 -13.34 5.00 7.62
C LEU A 227 -13.39 5.40 6.14
N GLY A 228 -14.09 4.60 5.36
CA GLY A 228 -14.09 4.71 3.90
C GLY A 228 -14.78 5.97 3.36
N ASP A 229 -14.39 6.38 2.16
CA ASP A 229 -14.95 7.54 1.49
C ASP A 229 -16.47 7.49 1.40
N GLN A 230 -17.11 8.63 1.66
CA GLN A 230 -18.57 8.81 1.61
C GLN A 230 -19.36 7.85 2.52
N ALA A 231 -18.73 7.28 3.57
CA ALA A 231 -19.33 6.23 4.39
C ALA A 231 -20.72 6.60 4.94
N PHE A 232 -20.94 7.86 5.34
CA PHE A 232 -22.21 8.39 5.85
C PHE A 232 -22.73 9.56 5.01
N SER A 233 -22.29 9.71 3.76
CA SER A 233 -22.71 10.86 2.94
C SER A 233 -24.23 10.85 2.72
N TYR A 234 -24.82 12.03 2.80
CA TYR A 234 -26.27 12.26 2.69
C TYR A 234 -27.13 11.52 3.73
N CYS A 235 -26.61 11.23 4.92
CA CYS A 235 -27.40 10.88 6.09
C CYS A 235 -28.05 12.17 6.67
N GLN A 236 -29.10 12.63 6.02
CA GLN A 236 -29.64 13.99 6.21
C GLN A 236 -30.15 14.26 7.62
N GLN A 237 -30.65 13.24 8.33
CA GLN A 237 -31.18 13.36 9.69
C GLN A 237 -30.15 13.02 10.78
N LEU A 238 -28.90 12.72 10.42
CA LEU A 238 -27.84 12.41 11.39
C LEU A 238 -27.57 13.61 12.31
N PRO A 239 -27.88 13.53 13.63
CA PRO A 239 -27.80 14.68 14.52
C PRO A 239 -26.38 14.95 15.05
N SER A 240 -25.61 13.90 15.27
CA SER A 240 -24.25 13.98 15.86
C SER A 240 -23.42 12.76 15.50
N VAL A 241 -22.09 12.95 15.52
CA VAL A 241 -21.08 11.91 15.39
C VAL A 241 -20.02 12.05 16.47
N THR A 242 -19.59 10.92 17.04
CA THR A 242 -18.47 10.86 17.98
C THR A 242 -17.43 9.90 17.41
N PHE A 243 -16.16 10.29 17.45
CA PHE A 243 -15.07 9.53 16.87
C PHE A 243 -14.29 8.77 17.93
N GLY A 244 -14.04 7.48 17.70
CA GLY A 244 -13.13 6.67 18.49
C GLY A 244 -11.66 7.03 18.24
N LYS A 245 -10.79 6.58 19.15
CA LYS A 245 -9.35 6.91 19.15
C LYS A 245 -8.56 6.31 17.97
N GLY A 246 -9.10 5.31 17.28
CA GLY A 246 -8.45 4.70 16.11
C GLY A 246 -8.52 5.56 14.86
N VAL A 247 -9.44 6.53 14.79
CA VAL A 247 -9.62 7.39 13.63
C VAL A 247 -8.53 8.45 13.61
N THR A 248 -7.68 8.40 12.57
CA THR A 248 -6.63 9.42 12.34
C THR A 248 -6.90 10.29 11.14
N THR A 249 -7.75 9.83 10.22
CA THR A 249 -8.11 10.53 9.00
C THR A 249 -9.61 10.40 8.75
N ILE A 250 -10.26 11.52 8.41
CA ILE A 250 -11.63 11.50 7.89
C ILE A 250 -11.53 11.65 6.37
N GLY A 251 -11.92 10.59 5.64
CA GLY A 251 -11.76 10.50 4.19
C GLY A 251 -12.66 11.43 3.38
N THR A 252 -12.65 11.27 2.07
CA THR A 252 -13.43 12.08 1.14
C THR A 252 -14.92 11.94 1.36
N GLY A 253 -15.61 13.07 1.58
CA GLY A 253 -17.07 13.14 1.65
C GLY A 253 -17.74 12.29 2.72
N VAL A 254 -17.03 11.86 3.77
CA VAL A 254 -17.54 10.87 4.75
C VAL A 254 -18.89 11.28 5.32
N PHE A 255 -19.08 12.54 5.68
CA PHE A 255 -20.32 13.11 6.21
C PHE A 255 -20.93 14.19 5.30
N GLN A 256 -20.56 14.22 4.02
CA GLN A 256 -21.12 15.17 3.07
C GLN A 256 -22.66 15.14 3.07
N GLY A 257 -23.30 16.30 3.21
CA GLY A 257 -24.75 16.42 3.14
C GLY A 257 -25.50 15.88 4.36
N CYS A 258 -24.82 15.69 5.50
CA CYS A 258 -25.46 15.42 6.79
C CYS A 258 -26.08 16.72 7.33
N SER A 259 -27.22 17.12 6.77
CA SER A 259 -27.80 18.47 6.96
C SER A 259 -28.29 18.75 8.39
N SER A 260 -28.53 17.73 9.21
CA SER A 260 -28.95 17.87 10.63
C SER A 260 -27.78 17.81 11.61
N LEU A 261 -26.56 17.55 11.14
CA LEU A 261 -25.36 17.55 12.00
C LEU A 261 -25.11 18.98 12.50
N SER A 262 -25.23 19.21 13.81
CA SER A 262 -25.23 20.55 14.39
C SER A 262 -23.93 21.00 15.04
N ALA A 263 -23.13 20.06 15.53
CA ALA A 263 -21.84 20.31 16.15
C ALA A 263 -20.85 19.19 15.81
N LEU A 264 -19.58 19.53 15.79
CA LEU A 264 -18.48 18.62 15.48
C LEU A 264 -17.34 18.84 16.47
N ASP A 265 -16.99 17.78 17.19
CA ASP A 265 -15.81 17.75 18.08
C ASP A 265 -14.84 16.67 17.59
N LEU A 266 -13.75 17.11 16.94
CA LEU A 266 -12.73 16.22 16.41
C LEU A 266 -11.68 15.93 17.49
N PRO A 267 -11.39 14.64 17.79
CA PRO A 267 -10.42 14.30 18.81
C PRO A 267 -8.98 14.61 18.36
N ASP A 268 -8.05 14.64 19.32
CA ASP A 268 -6.63 14.90 19.08
C ASP A 268 -5.96 13.82 18.18
N THR A 269 -6.60 12.67 17.99
CA THR A 269 -6.11 11.61 17.12
C THR A 269 -6.35 11.87 15.62
N VAL A 270 -7.34 12.70 15.30
CA VAL A 270 -7.65 13.06 13.89
C VAL A 270 -6.66 14.12 13.42
N VAL A 271 -5.86 13.75 12.42
CA VAL A 271 -4.81 14.61 11.83
C VAL A 271 -5.29 15.28 10.54
N THR A 272 -6.08 14.57 9.73
CA THR A 272 -6.52 15.06 8.41
C THR A 272 -8.04 15.01 8.28
N VAL A 273 -8.62 16.12 7.81
CA VAL A 273 -10.00 16.20 7.32
C VAL A 273 -9.97 16.28 5.80
N GLY A 274 -10.43 15.23 5.15
CA GLY A 274 -10.32 15.05 3.69
C GLY A 274 -11.29 15.91 2.88
N GLU A 275 -11.20 15.75 1.55
CA GLU A 275 -12.02 16.51 0.59
C GLU A 275 -13.52 16.35 0.86
N ALA A 276 -14.24 17.47 0.91
CA ALA A 276 -15.70 17.54 1.09
C ALA A 276 -16.25 16.76 2.30
N ALA A 277 -15.40 16.44 3.31
CA ALA A 277 -15.74 15.53 4.40
C ALA A 277 -17.03 15.91 5.13
N PHE A 278 -17.28 17.21 5.35
CA PHE A 278 -18.47 17.78 5.98
C PHE A 278 -19.19 18.81 5.08
N ALA A 279 -18.91 18.80 3.77
CA ALA A 279 -19.56 19.71 2.85
C ALA A 279 -21.09 19.57 2.91
N LYS A 280 -21.81 20.71 2.87
CA LYS A 280 -23.28 20.78 2.93
C LYS A 280 -23.91 20.27 4.25
N CYS A 281 -23.15 20.27 5.35
CA CYS A 281 -23.70 20.12 6.70
C CYS A 281 -24.34 21.45 7.13
N SER A 282 -25.52 21.75 6.59
CA SER A 282 -26.13 23.09 6.66
C SER A 282 -26.53 23.54 8.05
N SER A 283 -26.69 22.62 9.01
CA SER A 283 -26.98 22.92 10.42
C SER A 283 -25.73 23.01 11.30
N LEU A 284 -24.53 22.75 10.75
CA LEU A 284 -23.28 22.72 11.51
C LEU A 284 -22.91 24.14 11.96
N ALA A 285 -23.02 24.40 13.26
CA ALA A 285 -22.84 25.69 13.87
C ALA A 285 -21.56 25.82 14.72
N ASP A 286 -21.02 24.73 15.21
CA ASP A 286 -19.80 24.64 16.04
C ASP A 286 -18.86 23.55 15.56
N VAL A 287 -17.57 23.89 15.43
CA VAL A 287 -16.52 22.95 15.02
C VAL A 287 -15.28 23.12 15.89
N ARG A 288 -14.81 22.01 16.49
CA ARG A 288 -13.55 21.93 17.22
C ARG A 288 -12.60 20.97 16.52
N PHE A 289 -11.38 21.44 16.23
CA PHE A 289 -10.44 20.74 15.35
C PHE A 289 -9.46 19.78 16.05
N GLY A 290 -9.45 19.68 17.39
CA GLY A 290 -8.57 18.75 18.11
C GLY A 290 -7.13 18.74 17.58
N GLY A 291 -6.68 17.57 17.10
CA GLY A 291 -5.33 17.34 16.53
C GLY A 291 -5.17 17.64 15.05
N VAL A 292 -6.16 18.21 14.37
CA VAL A 292 -6.15 18.40 12.90
C VAL A 292 -5.02 19.33 12.48
N THR A 293 -4.21 18.85 11.52
CA THR A 293 -3.15 19.63 10.87
C THR A 293 -3.50 20.06 9.45
N GLU A 294 -4.38 19.30 8.78
CA GLU A 294 -4.77 19.55 7.40
C GLU A 294 -6.29 19.51 7.23
N ILE A 295 -6.84 20.59 6.66
CA ILE A 295 -8.23 20.71 6.26
C ILE A 295 -8.27 20.69 4.73
N GLY A 296 -8.88 19.66 4.17
CA GLY A 296 -8.89 19.41 2.73
C GLY A 296 -9.83 20.32 1.94
N LYS A 297 -9.77 20.17 0.61
CA LYS A 297 -10.61 20.88 -0.34
C LYS A 297 -12.11 20.69 -0.04
N ASP A 298 -12.89 21.78 -0.13
CA ASP A 298 -14.35 21.81 0.11
C ASP A 298 -14.80 21.21 1.45
N ALA A 299 -13.90 20.95 2.41
CA ALA A 299 -14.16 20.14 3.60
C ALA A 299 -15.41 20.55 4.40
N PHE A 300 -15.66 21.86 4.54
CA PHE A 300 -16.83 22.44 5.22
C PHE A 300 -17.64 23.36 4.29
N ARG A 301 -17.49 23.21 2.99
CA ARG A 301 -18.20 24.03 2.03
C ARG A 301 -19.72 23.97 2.26
N GLN A 302 -20.40 25.13 2.23
CA GLN A 302 -21.86 25.26 2.44
C GLN A 302 -22.34 24.80 3.83
N CYS A 303 -21.51 24.95 4.87
CA CYS A 303 -21.94 24.87 6.27
C CYS A 303 -22.60 26.21 6.67
N THR A 304 -23.83 26.41 6.21
CA THR A 304 -24.51 27.73 6.25
C THR A 304 -24.95 28.18 7.64
N ALA A 305 -24.89 27.34 8.66
CA ALA A 305 -25.19 27.71 10.04
C ALA A 305 -23.94 28.11 10.84
N LEU A 306 -22.73 27.91 10.30
CA LEU A 306 -21.48 28.24 10.98
C LEU A 306 -21.35 29.76 11.10
N THR A 307 -21.32 30.30 12.33
CA THR A 307 -21.28 31.73 12.58
C THR A 307 -19.92 32.27 12.99
N GLU A 308 -19.14 31.43 13.65
CA GLU A 308 -17.79 31.72 14.13
C GLU A 308 -16.88 30.52 13.81
N LEU A 309 -15.63 30.81 13.43
CA LEU A 309 -14.63 29.78 13.12
C LEU A 309 -13.36 30.06 13.90
N SER A 310 -12.96 29.12 14.75
CA SER A 310 -11.65 29.13 15.38
C SER A 310 -10.85 27.92 14.85
N LEU A 311 -9.82 28.20 14.07
CA LEU A 311 -8.92 27.16 13.59
C LEU A 311 -8.11 26.58 14.75
N GLY A 312 -7.96 25.26 14.79
CA GLY A 312 -7.23 24.55 15.85
C GLY A 312 -5.75 24.94 15.91
N LYS A 313 -5.15 24.75 17.07
CA LYS A 313 -3.73 25.12 17.32
C LYS A 313 -2.72 24.35 16.48
N GLN A 314 -3.11 23.25 15.86
CA GLN A 314 -2.24 22.40 15.05
C GLN A 314 -2.52 22.54 13.54
N VAL A 315 -3.56 23.26 13.11
CA VAL A 315 -3.89 23.44 11.71
C VAL A 315 -2.76 24.20 11.01
N LEU A 316 -2.19 23.55 9.98
CA LEU A 316 -1.11 24.08 9.14
C LEU A 316 -1.66 24.60 7.82
N THR A 317 -2.53 23.82 7.18
CA THR A 317 -3.05 24.08 5.82
C THR A 317 -4.56 24.04 5.77
N VAL A 318 -5.15 25.00 5.04
CA VAL A 318 -6.59 25.08 4.77
C VAL A 318 -6.79 25.04 3.26
N GLY A 319 -7.35 23.94 2.77
CA GLY A 319 -7.45 23.62 1.35
C GLY A 319 -8.47 24.47 0.58
N GLU A 320 -8.42 24.35 -0.74
CA GLU A 320 -9.27 25.08 -1.69
C GLU A 320 -10.75 25.00 -1.31
N SER A 321 -11.41 26.17 -1.24
CA SER A 321 -12.85 26.29 -0.95
C SER A 321 -13.30 25.63 0.37
N ALA A 322 -12.39 25.36 1.31
CA ALA A 322 -12.68 24.57 2.51
C ALA A 322 -13.88 25.09 3.31
N PHE A 323 -14.09 26.40 3.39
CA PHE A 323 -15.21 27.06 4.04
C PHE A 323 -16.04 27.91 3.08
N ALA A 324 -15.90 27.70 1.76
CA ALA A 324 -16.65 28.49 0.79
C ALA A 324 -18.17 28.37 1.00
N ASP A 325 -18.89 29.44 0.72
CA ASP A 325 -20.36 29.55 0.87
C ASP A 325 -20.89 29.30 2.31
N CYS A 326 -20.06 29.44 3.35
CA CYS A 326 -20.52 29.50 4.75
C CYS A 326 -21.16 30.85 5.03
N THR A 327 -22.36 31.08 4.53
CA THR A 327 -23.02 32.41 4.42
C THR A 327 -23.32 33.09 5.75
N ALA A 328 -23.41 32.34 6.87
CA ALA A 328 -23.61 32.92 8.20
C ALA A 328 -22.29 33.23 8.94
N LEU A 329 -21.13 32.83 8.41
CA LEU A 329 -19.83 32.99 9.05
C LEU A 329 -19.49 34.49 9.15
N ARG A 330 -19.29 34.97 10.37
CA ARG A 330 -19.04 36.41 10.67
C ARG A 330 -17.61 36.67 11.08
N THR A 331 -17.02 35.77 11.87
CA THR A 331 -15.69 35.98 12.46
C THR A 331 -14.82 34.77 12.29
N ILE A 332 -13.55 35.01 12.02
CA ILE A 332 -12.51 33.98 11.94
C ILE A 332 -11.39 34.33 12.90
N THR A 333 -10.94 33.32 13.64
CA THR A 333 -9.70 33.34 14.44
C THR A 333 -8.75 32.28 13.95
N MET A 334 -7.59 32.68 13.46
CA MET A 334 -6.50 31.76 13.07
C MET A 334 -5.50 31.62 14.19
N THR A 335 -4.70 30.62 14.18
CA THR A 335 -3.54 30.43 15.06
C THR A 335 -2.25 30.62 14.26
N ASP A 336 -1.15 30.95 14.94
CA ASP A 336 0.16 31.14 14.30
C ASP A 336 0.77 29.83 13.74
N SER A 337 0.04 28.71 13.81
CA SER A 337 0.39 27.45 13.12
C SER A 337 0.02 27.45 11.64
N VAL A 338 -1.02 28.22 11.23
CA VAL A 338 -1.51 28.21 9.84
C VAL A 338 -0.46 28.83 8.92
N THR A 339 0.04 28.03 7.98
CA THR A 339 1.06 28.45 7.00
C THR A 339 0.47 28.70 5.61
N GLU A 340 -0.65 28.06 5.28
CA GLU A 340 -1.24 28.11 3.95
C GLU A 340 -2.77 28.23 4.00
N LEU A 341 -3.30 29.19 3.26
CA LEU A 341 -4.71 29.32 2.89
C LEU A 341 -4.81 29.14 1.37
N ASP A 342 -5.51 28.12 0.93
CA ASP A 342 -5.64 27.83 -0.49
C ASP A 342 -6.65 28.73 -1.20
N ALA A 343 -6.90 28.51 -2.50
CA ALA A 343 -7.81 29.31 -3.27
C ALA A 343 -9.25 29.25 -2.73
N SER A 344 -9.95 30.39 -2.77
CA SER A 344 -11.38 30.50 -2.45
C SER A 344 -11.79 29.99 -1.06
N VAL A 345 -10.85 29.90 -0.10
CA VAL A 345 -11.10 29.25 1.22
C VAL A 345 -12.36 29.79 1.88
N PHE A 346 -12.58 31.10 1.87
CA PHE A 346 -13.75 31.77 2.45
C PHE A 346 -14.63 32.46 1.41
N ALA A 347 -14.46 32.13 0.12
CA ALA A 347 -15.25 32.74 -0.95
C ALA A 347 -16.76 32.54 -0.70
N GLY A 348 -17.56 33.58 -0.89
CA GLY A 348 -18.99 33.51 -0.68
C GLY A 348 -19.46 33.47 0.78
N CYS A 349 -18.56 33.63 1.74
CA CYS A 349 -18.93 33.86 3.15
C CYS A 349 -19.45 35.28 3.32
N THR A 350 -20.66 35.58 2.83
CA THR A 350 -21.19 36.96 2.67
C THR A 350 -21.32 37.73 3.97
N ALA A 351 -21.46 37.06 5.12
CA ALA A 351 -21.52 37.70 6.42
C ALA A 351 -20.14 37.91 7.07
N LEU A 352 -19.06 37.40 6.50
CA LEU A 352 -17.72 37.50 7.07
C LEU A 352 -17.24 38.96 7.02
N SER A 353 -17.14 39.57 8.19
CA SER A 353 -16.74 40.98 8.36
C SER A 353 -15.46 41.15 9.17
N GLU A 354 -15.03 40.12 9.92
CA GLU A 354 -13.91 40.25 10.85
C GLU A 354 -12.98 39.04 10.84
N ILE A 355 -11.68 39.32 10.80
CA ILE A 355 -10.62 38.33 11.09
C ILE A 355 -9.96 38.84 12.38
N THR A 356 -10.26 38.19 13.52
CA THR A 356 -9.78 38.63 14.84
C THR A 356 -8.30 38.39 15.04
N HIS A 357 -7.75 37.35 14.42
CA HIS A 357 -6.33 37.05 14.38
C HIS A 357 -5.95 36.43 13.05
N MET A 358 -4.90 36.93 12.42
CA MET A 358 -4.31 36.42 11.19
C MET A 358 -2.94 35.77 11.52
N SER A 359 -2.69 34.58 11.09
CA SER A 359 -1.43 33.89 11.37
C SER A 359 -0.20 34.65 10.85
N SER A 360 0.78 34.83 11.74
CA SER A 360 2.07 35.43 11.38
C SER A 360 3.00 34.49 10.62
N ALA A 361 2.69 33.16 10.60
CA ALA A 361 3.45 32.15 9.91
C ALA A 361 3.02 31.93 8.45
N LEU A 362 2.01 32.65 7.96
CA LEU A 362 1.54 32.50 6.59
C LEU A 362 2.65 32.69 5.57
N THR A 363 2.76 31.74 4.65
CA THR A 363 3.65 31.78 3.48
C THR A 363 2.88 31.83 2.16
N HIS A 364 1.56 31.54 2.20
CA HIS A 364 0.71 31.51 1.01
C HIS A 364 -0.75 31.86 1.33
N ILE A 365 -1.34 32.74 0.50
CA ILE A 365 -2.79 32.97 0.41
C ILE A 365 -3.19 32.79 -1.06
N GLY A 366 -4.04 31.81 -1.31
CA GLY A 366 -4.53 31.47 -2.64
C GLY A 366 -5.47 32.51 -3.23
N ALA A 367 -5.71 32.38 -4.53
CA ALA A 367 -6.58 33.27 -5.28
C ALA A 367 -8.00 33.31 -4.72
N ASP A 368 -8.60 34.50 -4.73
CA ASP A 368 -10.01 34.67 -4.40
C ASP A 368 -10.40 34.20 -2.99
N ALA A 369 -9.43 34.08 -2.07
CA ALA A 369 -9.64 33.48 -0.75
C ALA A 369 -10.74 34.19 0.06
N PHE A 370 -10.95 35.49 -0.14
CA PHE A 370 -11.95 36.33 0.54
C PHE A 370 -12.96 36.98 -0.41
N THR A 371 -13.09 36.51 -1.63
CA THR A 371 -14.01 37.10 -2.62
C THR A 371 -15.46 36.92 -2.18
N ALA A 372 -16.29 37.96 -2.40
CA ALA A 372 -17.70 38.02 -2.01
C ALA A 372 -17.90 37.81 -0.50
N THR A 373 -17.03 38.44 0.30
CA THR A 373 -17.17 38.56 1.75
C THR A 373 -17.37 40.06 2.12
N ALA A 374 -18.10 40.36 3.19
CA ALA A 374 -18.18 41.70 3.72
C ALA A 374 -16.79 42.26 4.09
N PHE A 375 -15.88 41.37 4.57
CA PHE A 375 -14.48 41.69 4.88
C PHE A 375 -13.74 42.34 3.70
N PHE A 376 -13.94 41.78 2.49
CA PHE A 376 -13.30 42.28 1.27
C PHE A 376 -14.10 43.48 0.69
N ASP A 377 -15.41 43.35 0.55
CA ASP A 377 -16.26 44.29 -0.19
C ASP A 377 -16.49 45.59 0.59
N GLU A 378 -16.63 45.51 1.92
CA GLU A 378 -16.94 46.65 2.80
C GLU A 378 -15.70 47.26 3.47
N SER A 379 -14.48 46.70 3.24
CA SER A 379 -13.24 47.27 3.81
C SER A 379 -13.04 48.72 3.42
N ASP A 380 -12.46 49.50 4.33
CA ASP A 380 -12.11 50.92 4.05
C ASP A 380 -10.97 50.97 3.00
N GLY A 381 -11.13 51.85 2.01
CA GLY A 381 -10.11 52.08 0.99
C GLY A 381 -10.19 51.12 -0.20
N ASP A 382 -9.27 51.34 -1.14
CA ASP A 382 -9.18 50.64 -2.39
C ASP A 382 -8.30 49.36 -2.32
N LEU A 383 -7.22 49.44 -1.48
CA LEU A 383 -6.29 48.33 -1.27
C LEU A 383 -6.76 47.50 -0.08
N VAL A 384 -6.99 46.18 -0.31
CA VAL A 384 -7.49 45.27 0.71
C VAL A 384 -6.36 44.40 1.26
N TYR A 385 -6.29 44.35 2.59
CA TYR A 385 -5.29 43.56 3.32
C TYR A 385 -5.93 42.57 4.27
N ALA A 386 -5.40 41.33 4.31
CA ALA A 386 -5.66 40.39 5.37
C ALA A 386 -4.39 40.30 6.25
N GLY A 387 -4.41 41.02 7.40
CA GLY A 387 -3.21 41.20 8.19
C GLY A 387 -2.10 41.95 7.40
N LEU A 388 -0.95 41.31 7.26
CA LEU A 388 0.20 41.82 6.48
C LEU A 388 0.20 41.36 5.02
N TRP A 389 -0.87 40.74 4.54
CA TRP A 389 -0.99 40.22 3.18
C TRP A 389 -1.85 41.12 2.32
N PHE A 390 -1.31 41.59 1.20
CA PHE A 390 -2.09 42.25 0.17
C PHE A 390 -2.92 41.24 -0.61
N ILE A 391 -4.26 41.41 -0.59
CA ILE A 391 -5.17 40.42 -1.20
C ILE A 391 -5.98 40.98 -2.37
N GLY A 392 -5.92 42.29 -2.63
CA GLY A 392 -6.56 42.84 -3.82
C GLY A 392 -6.72 44.35 -3.84
N CYS A 393 -7.06 44.86 -5.06
CA CYS A 393 -7.37 46.26 -5.32
C CYS A 393 -8.79 46.35 -5.92
N LYS A 394 -9.74 46.96 -5.23
CA LYS A 394 -11.15 47.02 -5.64
C LYS A 394 -11.40 47.78 -6.94
N SER A 395 -10.72 48.91 -7.15
CA SER A 395 -10.88 49.74 -8.34
C SER A 395 -10.09 49.26 -9.55
N GLY A 396 -9.09 48.38 -9.33
CA GLY A 396 -8.10 48.00 -10.37
C GLY A 396 -7.21 49.16 -10.80
N ASP A 397 -7.09 50.25 -10.00
CA ASP A 397 -6.28 51.43 -10.27
C ASP A 397 -5.18 51.62 -9.22
N MET A 398 -3.95 51.27 -9.60
CA MET A 398 -2.76 51.42 -8.78
C MET A 398 -1.97 52.69 -9.03
N SER A 399 -2.40 53.57 -9.97
CA SER A 399 -1.59 54.70 -10.43
C SER A 399 -1.17 55.65 -9.31
N ASN A 400 -2.04 55.86 -8.27
CA ASN A 400 -1.79 56.68 -7.12
C ASN A 400 -1.64 55.88 -5.80
N ASN A 401 -1.67 54.55 -5.90
CA ASN A 401 -1.63 53.64 -4.75
C ASN A 401 -0.25 53.02 -4.59
N ARG A 402 0.15 52.78 -3.34
CA ARG A 402 1.38 52.03 -3.00
C ARG A 402 1.06 50.97 -1.97
N LEU A 403 1.74 49.87 -2.03
CA LEU A 403 1.66 48.85 -0.99
C LEU A 403 2.15 49.43 0.35
N ALA A 404 1.47 49.05 1.44
CA ALA A 404 1.86 49.47 2.78
C ALA A 404 3.24 48.92 3.14
N GLU A 405 4.06 49.75 3.78
CA GLU A 405 5.31 49.29 4.42
C GLU A 405 4.96 48.22 5.47
N GLY A 406 5.74 47.15 5.52
CA GLY A 406 5.45 45.99 6.36
C GLY A 406 4.60 44.93 5.67
N THR A 407 4.14 45.11 4.43
CA THR A 407 3.51 44.04 3.65
C THR A 407 4.47 42.87 3.52
N VAL A 408 4.03 41.67 3.97
CA VAL A 408 4.84 40.45 3.97
C VAL A 408 4.60 39.59 2.73
N GLY A 409 3.38 39.56 2.21
CA GLY A 409 3.03 38.77 1.05
C GLY A 409 2.00 39.41 0.15
N ILE A 410 2.03 38.99 -1.10
CA ILE A 410 1.06 39.31 -2.14
C ILE A 410 0.35 38.01 -2.49
N SER A 411 -0.97 37.96 -2.29
CA SER A 411 -1.74 36.73 -2.54
C SER A 411 -1.78 36.39 -4.03
N ASP A 412 -2.18 35.16 -4.33
CA ASP A 412 -2.43 34.76 -5.71
C ASP A 412 -3.46 35.69 -6.36
N ARG A 413 -3.16 36.09 -7.61
CA ARG A 413 -4.02 36.97 -8.40
C ARG A 413 -4.36 38.32 -7.79
N ALA A 414 -3.63 38.78 -6.75
CA ALA A 414 -3.97 39.99 -6.01
C ALA A 414 -4.10 41.27 -6.87
N PHE A 415 -3.37 41.36 -7.99
CA PHE A 415 -3.46 42.44 -8.96
C PHE A 415 -4.22 42.04 -10.25
N ALA A 416 -4.88 40.90 -10.28
CA ALA A 416 -5.62 40.43 -11.46
C ALA A 416 -6.71 41.46 -11.79
N GLY A 417 -6.71 41.94 -13.05
CA GLY A 417 -7.66 42.96 -13.51
C GLY A 417 -7.25 44.41 -13.24
N CYS A 418 -6.11 44.67 -12.56
CA CYS A 418 -5.59 46.03 -12.41
C CYS A 418 -5.13 46.54 -13.77
N ALA A 419 -5.79 47.66 -14.20
CA ALA A 419 -5.57 48.22 -15.52
C ALA A 419 -4.61 49.41 -15.54
N LYS A 420 -4.36 50.04 -14.39
CA LYS A 420 -3.51 51.22 -14.27
C LYS A 420 -2.45 51.04 -13.21
N PHE A 421 -1.24 51.47 -13.53
CA PHE A 421 -0.08 51.39 -12.64
C PHE A 421 0.72 52.67 -12.69
N PRO A 422 1.54 52.98 -11.63
CA PRO A 422 2.54 54.03 -11.73
C PRO A 422 3.59 53.68 -12.76
N ASP A 423 4.36 54.68 -13.24
CA ASP A 423 5.46 54.42 -14.18
C ASP A 423 6.47 53.38 -13.67
N ILE A 424 6.66 53.34 -12.36
CA ILE A 424 7.47 52.33 -11.66
C ILE A 424 6.69 51.84 -10.44
N LEU A 425 6.31 50.58 -10.46
CA LEU A 425 5.76 49.90 -9.29
C LEU A 425 6.90 49.37 -8.43
N THR A 426 7.01 49.87 -7.20
CA THR A 426 8.00 49.38 -6.23
C THR A 426 7.32 48.54 -5.16
N LEU A 427 7.77 47.30 -4.97
CA LEU A 427 7.34 46.47 -3.87
C LEU A 427 8.25 46.70 -2.67
N PRO A 428 7.69 46.83 -1.44
CA PRO A 428 8.48 47.02 -0.22
C PRO A 428 9.48 45.90 0.03
N ASP A 429 10.60 46.17 0.65
CA ASP A 429 11.62 45.18 1.04
C ASP A 429 11.10 44.17 2.08
N SER A 430 9.99 44.46 2.76
CA SER A 430 9.30 43.57 3.69
C SER A 430 8.58 42.42 2.98
N VAL A 431 8.28 42.53 1.67
CA VAL A 431 7.58 41.50 0.90
C VAL A 431 8.51 40.29 0.74
N LYS A 432 8.05 39.14 1.16
CA LYS A 432 8.78 37.87 1.03
C LYS A 432 8.20 36.99 -0.09
N TYR A 433 6.87 37.05 -0.29
CA TYR A 433 6.15 36.15 -1.17
C TYR A 433 5.36 36.89 -2.22
N ILE A 434 5.52 36.51 -3.49
CA ILE A 434 4.69 36.95 -4.62
C ILE A 434 3.92 35.73 -5.11
N GLY A 435 2.61 35.71 -4.93
CA GLY A 435 1.73 34.58 -5.21
C GLY A 435 1.62 34.26 -6.71
N LYS A 436 1.02 33.12 -6.99
CA LYS A 436 0.77 32.64 -8.35
C LYS A 436 -0.14 33.62 -9.10
N SER A 437 0.21 33.94 -10.34
CA SER A 437 -0.55 34.88 -11.18
C SER A 437 -0.79 36.24 -10.53
N ALA A 438 -0.01 36.64 -9.54
CA ALA A 438 -0.26 37.88 -8.75
C ALA A 438 -0.48 39.11 -9.63
N PHE A 439 0.30 39.28 -10.73
CA PHE A 439 0.19 40.36 -11.70
C PHE A 439 -0.26 39.84 -13.08
N SER A 440 -0.87 38.64 -13.17
CA SER A 440 -1.29 38.09 -14.45
C SER A 440 -2.27 39.01 -15.19
N GLY A 441 -1.95 39.29 -16.47
CA GLY A 441 -2.79 40.16 -17.33
C GLY A 441 -2.68 41.66 -17.02
N CYS A 442 -1.70 42.09 -16.22
CA CYS A 442 -1.44 43.52 -16.00
C CYS A 442 -0.75 44.13 -17.23
N GLU A 443 -1.49 44.25 -18.33
CA GLU A 443 -0.96 44.61 -19.66
C GLU A 443 -0.29 45.97 -19.72
N ASN A 444 -0.64 46.88 -18.80
CA ASN A 444 -0.12 48.27 -18.74
C ASN A 444 1.01 48.47 -17.71
N LEU A 445 1.43 47.42 -17.03
CA LEU A 445 2.57 47.46 -16.12
C LEU A 445 3.87 47.59 -16.94
N ILE A 446 4.68 48.62 -16.66
CA ILE A 446 5.85 48.95 -17.50
C ILE A 446 7.15 48.62 -16.76
N ASN A 447 7.30 49.09 -15.53
CA ASN A 447 8.52 48.85 -14.75
C ASN A 447 8.17 48.36 -13.34
N VAL A 448 8.93 47.39 -12.85
CA VAL A 448 8.74 46.86 -11.48
C VAL A 448 10.10 46.75 -10.78
N VAL A 449 10.10 47.17 -9.51
CA VAL A 449 11.21 46.88 -8.59
C VAL A 449 10.68 45.90 -7.55
N ILE A 450 11.26 44.71 -7.52
CA ILE A 450 10.96 43.68 -6.53
C ILE A 450 11.85 43.92 -5.31
N GLY A 451 11.25 44.06 -4.14
CA GLY A 451 11.97 44.33 -2.89
C GLY A 451 12.99 43.24 -2.55
N ALA A 452 14.03 43.62 -1.78
CA ALA A 452 15.13 42.73 -1.44
C ALA A 452 14.72 41.48 -0.63
N GLY A 453 13.59 41.53 0.07
CA GLY A 453 13.07 40.47 0.91
C GLY A 453 12.37 39.34 0.16
N VAL A 454 12.04 39.54 -1.12
CA VAL A 454 11.33 38.51 -1.90
C VAL A 454 12.16 37.27 -2.07
N THR A 455 11.66 36.12 -1.60
CA THR A 455 12.32 34.83 -1.68
C THR A 455 11.83 33.99 -2.85
N GLU A 456 10.60 34.22 -3.30
CA GLU A 456 9.95 33.45 -4.38
C GLU A 456 9.05 34.35 -5.24
N ILE A 457 9.12 34.17 -6.55
CA ILE A 457 8.17 34.67 -7.53
C ILE A 457 7.33 33.48 -7.99
N GLY A 458 6.00 33.50 -7.75
CA GLY A 458 5.10 32.41 -8.02
C GLY A 458 4.92 32.07 -9.51
N ASP A 459 4.31 30.95 -9.79
CA ASP A 459 3.97 30.53 -11.17
C ASP A 459 3.06 31.58 -11.82
N ASN A 460 3.32 31.88 -13.11
CA ASN A 460 2.55 32.88 -13.90
C ASN A 460 2.51 34.29 -13.27
N ALA A 461 3.37 34.60 -12.31
CA ALA A 461 3.24 35.83 -11.52
C ALA A 461 3.08 37.10 -12.38
N PHE A 462 3.81 37.20 -13.48
CA PHE A 462 3.71 38.32 -14.46
C PHE A 462 3.23 37.84 -15.84
N TYR A 463 2.45 36.79 -15.90
CA TYR A 463 1.92 36.25 -17.15
C TYR A 463 1.15 37.31 -17.95
N ASN A 464 1.48 37.50 -19.23
CA ASN A 464 0.86 38.50 -20.14
C ASN A 464 0.98 39.95 -19.66
N CYS A 465 2.03 40.32 -18.93
CA CYS A 465 2.39 41.74 -18.71
C CYS A 465 3.06 42.31 -19.96
N LYS A 466 2.27 42.58 -21.01
CA LYS A 466 2.73 42.86 -22.38
C LYS A 466 3.69 44.05 -22.51
N LYS A 467 3.52 45.08 -21.68
CA LYS A 467 4.32 46.30 -21.69
C LYS A 467 5.45 46.31 -20.68
N LEU A 468 5.66 45.21 -19.95
CA LEU A 468 6.73 45.12 -18.98
C LEU A 468 8.07 45.14 -19.72
N THR A 469 8.82 46.21 -19.57
CA THR A 469 10.11 46.43 -20.21
C THR A 469 11.27 46.19 -19.25
N ARG A 470 11.10 46.49 -17.98
CA ARG A 470 12.14 46.37 -16.97
C ARG A 470 11.62 45.79 -15.67
N ILE A 471 12.36 44.88 -15.13
CA ILE A 471 12.19 44.31 -13.81
C ILE A 471 13.51 44.27 -13.09
N ILE A 472 13.57 44.70 -11.84
CA ILE A 472 14.73 44.62 -10.96
C ILE A 472 14.41 43.62 -9.86
N LEU A 473 15.20 42.56 -9.75
CA LEU A 473 15.02 41.44 -8.80
C LEU A 473 15.91 41.65 -7.57
N GLY A 474 15.50 42.49 -6.65
CA GLY A 474 16.22 42.86 -5.44
C GLY A 474 16.20 44.37 -5.21
N SER A 475 16.88 44.89 -4.18
CA SER A 475 17.00 46.33 -3.94
C SER A 475 17.71 47.01 -5.13
N TYR A 476 17.22 48.21 -5.47
CA TYR A 476 17.84 49.00 -6.50
C TYR A 476 19.05 49.73 -5.93
N ASP A 477 20.26 49.35 -6.33
CA ASP A 477 21.51 50.01 -5.96
C ASP A 477 22.07 50.84 -7.15
N ARG A 478 22.00 52.15 -7.07
CA ARG A 478 22.54 53.06 -8.09
C ARG A 478 24.02 53.04 -8.19
N SER A 479 24.74 52.52 -7.17
CA SER A 479 26.19 52.47 -7.14
C SER A 479 26.74 51.15 -7.79
N ALA A 480 25.90 50.16 -7.97
CA ALA A 480 26.26 48.89 -8.60
C ALA A 480 26.12 48.97 -10.13
N GLU A 481 27.09 48.44 -10.84
CA GLU A 481 27.03 48.22 -12.29
C GLU A 481 25.83 47.28 -12.58
N GLY A 482 24.83 47.75 -13.34
CA GLY A 482 23.55 47.05 -13.57
C GLY A 482 22.42 47.39 -12.59
N GLY A 483 22.68 48.12 -11.47
CA GLY A 483 21.69 48.59 -10.54
C GLY A 483 21.10 47.52 -9.63
N LEU A 484 21.63 46.28 -9.57
CA LEU A 484 21.20 45.21 -8.72
C LEU A 484 21.90 45.26 -7.36
N GLY A 485 21.14 45.46 -6.29
CA GLY A 485 21.61 45.40 -4.90
C GLY A 485 21.41 44.02 -4.26
N MET A 486 21.05 44.02 -2.95
CA MET A 486 20.77 42.76 -2.23
C MET A 486 19.48 42.10 -2.75
N SER A 487 19.45 40.78 -2.77
CA SER A 487 18.27 39.98 -3.10
C SER A 487 18.26 38.69 -2.29
N ALA A 488 17.10 38.35 -1.74
CA ALA A 488 16.84 37.08 -1.10
C ALA A 488 16.21 36.03 -2.07
N LEU A 489 16.01 36.40 -3.34
CA LEU A 489 15.30 35.56 -4.32
C LEU A 489 16.04 34.24 -4.57
N THR A 490 15.32 33.13 -4.33
CA THR A 490 15.86 31.78 -4.55
C THR A 490 15.15 31.04 -5.69
N GLN A 491 13.91 31.45 -6.01
CA GLN A 491 13.08 30.73 -6.96
C GLN A 491 12.24 31.66 -7.84
N ILE A 492 12.20 31.35 -9.14
CA ILE A 492 11.31 31.93 -10.16
C ILE A 492 10.41 30.80 -10.66
N GLY A 493 9.08 30.97 -10.57
CA GLY A 493 8.07 29.98 -10.90
C GLY A 493 7.95 29.68 -12.40
N ASN A 494 7.13 28.69 -12.72
CA ASN A 494 6.81 28.31 -14.09
C ASN A 494 6.02 29.42 -14.77
N TYR A 495 6.34 29.70 -16.06
CA TYR A 495 5.64 30.74 -16.86
C TYR A 495 5.62 32.13 -16.20
N ALA A 496 6.54 32.41 -15.28
CA ALA A 496 6.49 33.60 -14.44
C ALA A 496 6.43 34.92 -15.27
N PHE A 497 7.11 34.97 -16.42
CA PHE A 497 7.15 36.12 -17.33
C PHE A 497 6.65 35.75 -18.74
N ASP A 498 5.89 34.66 -18.89
CA ASP A 498 5.34 34.28 -20.18
C ASP A 498 4.44 35.41 -20.74
N GLY A 499 4.64 35.77 -22.01
CA GLY A 499 3.87 36.81 -22.67
C GLY A 499 4.26 38.24 -22.28
N CYS A 500 5.39 38.44 -21.60
CA CYS A 500 6.00 39.75 -21.39
C CYS A 500 6.76 40.17 -22.65
N TYR A 501 6.04 40.49 -23.73
CA TYR A 501 6.61 40.71 -25.07
C TYR A 501 7.63 41.84 -25.15
N SER A 502 7.60 42.79 -24.21
CA SER A 502 8.52 43.92 -24.17
C SER A 502 9.77 43.67 -23.33
N LEU A 503 9.86 42.55 -22.61
CA LEU A 503 11.00 42.24 -21.75
C LEU A 503 12.18 41.71 -22.57
N SER A 504 13.19 42.56 -22.77
CA SER A 504 14.37 42.26 -23.61
C SER A 504 15.57 41.73 -22.85
N GLU A 505 15.64 42.03 -21.57
CA GLU A 505 16.75 41.63 -20.69
C GLU A 505 16.32 41.56 -19.24
N ILE A 506 17.01 40.77 -18.46
CA ILE A 506 16.84 40.63 -17.03
C ILE A 506 18.13 40.15 -16.37
N GLU A 507 18.45 40.72 -15.22
CA GLU A 507 19.52 40.22 -14.37
C GLU A 507 18.96 39.31 -13.29
N ILE A 508 19.38 38.05 -13.26
CA ILE A 508 18.96 37.07 -12.26
C ILE A 508 20.00 37.06 -11.13
N PRO A 509 19.61 37.31 -9.87
CA PRO A 509 20.51 37.31 -8.73
C PRO A 509 21.21 35.97 -8.53
N ALA A 510 22.45 36.00 -8.05
CA ALA A 510 23.25 34.80 -7.76
C ALA A 510 22.62 33.91 -6.64
N THR A 511 21.67 34.42 -5.91
CA THR A 511 20.91 33.68 -4.89
C THR A 511 19.90 32.69 -5.50
N VAL A 512 19.48 32.89 -6.76
CA VAL A 512 18.50 32.02 -7.44
C VAL A 512 19.08 30.63 -7.63
N ARG A 513 18.30 29.64 -7.26
CA ARG A 513 18.62 28.19 -7.36
C ARG A 513 17.69 27.46 -8.31
N MET A 514 16.52 28.00 -8.63
CA MET A 514 15.55 27.40 -9.53
C MET A 514 14.88 28.45 -10.42
N VAL A 515 14.87 28.15 -11.73
CA VAL A 515 14.05 28.86 -12.71
C VAL A 515 13.07 27.87 -13.30
N GLY A 516 11.80 28.16 -13.21
CA GLY A 516 10.68 27.32 -13.61
C GLY A 516 10.62 27.08 -15.13
N ARG A 517 9.80 26.12 -15.51
CA ARG A 517 9.52 25.77 -16.92
C ARG A 517 8.94 26.97 -17.66
N ASP A 518 9.47 27.24 -18.84
CA ASP A 518 8.95 28.27 -19.74
C ASP A 518 8.78 29.63 -19.07
N ALA A 519 9.57 29.92 -18.02
CA ALA A 519 9.45 31.14 -17.24
C ALA A 519 9.58 32.41 -18.09
N PHE A 520 10.31 32.36 -19.21
CA PHE A 520 10.56 33.51 -20.09
C PHE A 520 10.08 33.26 -21.52
N ILE A 521 9.19 32.29 -21.74
CA ILE A 521 8.61 32.03 -23.07
C ILE A 521 7.82 33.25 -23.53
N ASN A 522 7.79 33.51 -24.84
CA ASN A 522 7.11 34.66 -25.46
C ASN A 522 7.56 36.05 -24.94
N THR A 523 8.72 36.15 -24.30
CA THR A 523 9.36 37.45 -24.02
C THR A 523 10.11 37.93 -25.27
N HIS A 524 10.52 39.21 -25.28
CA HIS A 524 11.35 39.74 -26.36
C HIS A 524 12.66 38.94 -26.50
N MET A 525 13.35 38.66 -25.39
CA MET A 525 14.56 37.85 -25.38
C MET A 525 14.34 36.45 -25.95
N TYR A 526 13.20 35.81 -25.70
CA TYR A 526 12.84 34.50 -26.28
C TYR A 526 12.56 34.60 -27.77
N VAL A 527 11.75 35.57 -28.20
CA VAL A 527 11.31 35.68 -29.60
C VAL A 527 12.50 35.90 -30.53
N TYR A 528 13.44 36.74 -30.13
CA TYR A 528 14.59 37.16 -30.96
C TYR A 528 15.86 36.32 -30.75
N ALA A 529 15.94 35.44 -29.79
CA ALA A 529 17.02 34.47 -29.70
C ALA A 529 17.05 33.54 -30.92
N GLU A 530 18.23 33.21 -31.44
CA GLU A 530 18.35 32.27 -32.54
C GLU A 530 18.06 30.85 -32.09
N ARG A 531 18.74 30.36 -31.04
CA ARG A 531 18.64 28.97 -30.53
C ARG A 531 18.53 28.90 -29.02
N GLU A 532 19.66 29.20 -28.32
CA GLU A 532 19.68 29.20 -26.86
C GLU A 532 19.10 30.51 -26.36
N VAL A 533 18.22 30.43 -25.39
CA VAL A 533 17.61 31.58 -24.74
C VAL A 533 18.22 31.74 -23.35
N TYR A 534 18.86 32.88 -23.14
CA TYR A 534 19.44 33.22 -21.84
C TYR A 534 18.66 34.35 -21.17
N ALA A 535 18.42 34.19 -19.90
CA ALA A 535 17.96 35.24 -19.00
C ALA A 535 19.13 35.52 -18.02
N GLY A 536 19.83 36.63 -18.23
CA GLY A 536 21.10 36.87 -17.51
C GLY A 536 22.08 35.72 -17.66
N ASN A 537 22.44 35.09 -16.56
CA ASN A 537 23.37 33.97 -16.48
C ASN A 537 22.70 32.58 -16.40
N TRP A 538 21.38 32.50 -16.72
CA TRP A 538 20.62 31.26 -16.79
C TRP A 538 20.29 30.88 -18.22
N LEU A 539 20.54 29.62 -18.63
CA LEU A 539 19.99 29.05 -19.84
C LEU A 539 18.53 28.62 -19.55
N VAL A 540 17.58 29.38 -20.10
CA VAL A 540 16.16 29.21 -19.74
C VAL A 540 15.36 28.43 -20.77
N SER A 541 15.83 28.35 -22.02
CA SER A 541 15.20 27.53 -23.07
C SER A 541 16.14 27.27 -24.22
N CYS A 542 15.87 26.21 -24.96
CA CYS A 542 16.53 25.91 -26.21
C CYS A 542 15.46 25.63 -27.28
N LYS A 543 15.48 26.37 -28.41
CA LYS A 543 14.51 26.20 -29.48
C LYS A 543 14.89 25.03 -30.38
N SER A 544 13.94 24.24 -30.82
CA SER A 544 14.17 23.09 -31.71
C SER A 544 14.09 23.52 -33.19
N ASP A 545 15.21 23.54 -33.91
CA ASP A 545 15.25 23.76 -35.36
C ASP A 545 15.74 22.53 -36.15
N GLY A 546 16.13 21.46 -35.48
CA GLY A 546 16.53 20.19 -36.06
C GLY A 546 17.98 20.08 -36.54
N SER A 547 18.85 21.06 -36.25
CA SER A 547 20.20 21.13 -36.84
C SER A 547 21.34 21.33 -35.84
N TYR A 548 21.23 20.90 -34.59
CA TYR A 548 22.17 21.29 -33.55
C TYR A 548 23.52 20.55 -33.55
N GLY A 549 23.55 19.23 -33.64
CA GLY A 549 24.80 18.48 -33.32
C GLY A 549 25.18 18.64 -31.84
N THR A 550 26.42 18.98 -31.55
CA THR A 550 26.89 19.26 -30.19
C THR A 550 26.69 20.74 -29.85
N LEU A 551 26.07 20.99 -28.71
CA LEU A 551 25.81 22.32 -28.17
C LEU A 551 26.76 22.57 -26.98
N VAL A 552 27.33 23.77 -26.93
CA VAL A 552 28.20 24.22 -25.83
C VAL A 552 27.46 25.31 -25.08
N VAL A 553 27.08 25.02 -23.83
CA VAL A 553 26.47 26.02 -22.94
C VAL A 553 27.45 27.12 -22.63
N ARG A 554 27.04 28.38 -22.74
CA ARG A 554 27.88 29.58 -22.60
C ARG A 554 28.62 29.58 -21.25
N ASP A 555 29.90 29.90 -21.26
CA ASP A 555 30.69 30.08 -20.05
C ASP A 555 30.09 31.16 -19.13
N GLY A 556 30.19 30.94 -17.81
CA GLY A 556 29.58 31.82 -16.82
C GLY A 556 28.09 31.55 -16.59
N THR A 557 27.49 30.56 -17.31
CA THR A 557 26.14 30.08 -16.97
C THR A 557 26.17 29.45 -15.59
N VAL A 558 25.25 29.87 -14.71
CA VAL A 558 25.16 29.36 -13.33
C VAL A 558 24.04 28.31 -13.15
N GLY A 559 23.08 28.27 -14.08
CA GLY A 559 22.01 27.29 -14.01
C GLY A 559 21.33 27.05 -15.35
N ILE A 560 20.74 25.87 -15.48
CA ILE A 560 19.87 25.45 -16.58
C ILE A 560 18.46 25.31 -16.01
N ALA A 561 17.49 26.01 -16.59
CA ALA A 561 16.11 26.04 -16.09
C ALA A 561 15.38 24.69 -16.24
N ASN A 562 14.30 24.55 -15.51
CA ASN A 562 13.41 23.41 -15.66
C ASN A 562 12.91 23.29 -17.10
N TYR A 563 13.01 22.08 -17.68
CA TYR A 563 12.60 21.77 -19.05
C TYR A 563 13.27 22.60 -20.16
N ALA A 564 14.45 23.19 -19.90
CA ALA A 564 15.12 24.11 -20.85
C ALA A 564 15.36 23.50 -22.23
N PHE A 565 15.59 22.18 -22.34
CA PHE A 565 15.74 21.43 -23.60
C PHE A 565 14.54 20.49 -23.87
N TYR A 566 13.35 20.82 -23.34
CA TYR A 566 12.19 19.95 -23.52
C TYR A 566 11.95 19.57 -24.97
N ASN A 567 12.09 18.26 -25.32
CA ASN A 567 11.82 17.70 -26.65
C ASN A 567 12.62 18.38 -27.78
N VAL A 568 13.81 18.89 -27.50
CA VAL A 568 14.68 19.47 -28.52
C VAL A 568 15.25 18.36 -29.39
N LYS A 569 15.11 18.52 -30.71
CA LYS A 569 15.59 17.56 -31.71
C LYS A 569 16.93 17.99 -32.28
N GLY A 570 17.71 17.02 -32.76
CA GLY A 570 18.98 17.24 -33.42
C GLY A 570 20.16 17.62 -32.49
N VAL A 571 19.94 17.74 -31.18
CA VAL A 571 21.01 17.88 -30.18
C VAL A 571 21.54 16.50 -29.84
N THR A 572 22.75 16.18 -30.30
CA THR A 572 23.41 14.90 -30.07
C THR A 572 24.39 14.96 -28.90
N GLY A 573 24.94 16.15 -28.59
CA GLY A 573 25.80 16.35 -27.44
C GLY A 573 25.56 17.68 -26.76
N VAL A 574 25.80 17.75 -25.45
CA VAL A 574 25.75 19.00 -24.67
C VAL A 574 26.97 19.09 -23.76
N THR A 575 27.73 20.17 -23.93
CA THR A 575 28.83 20.52 -23.03
C THR A 575 28.36 21.56 -22.03
N ILE A 576 28.37 21.22 -20.73
CA ILE A 576 27.95 22.09 -19.64
C ILE A 576 29.18 22.55 -18.87
N PRO A 577 29.45 23.87 -18.73
CA PRO A 577 30.62 24.37 -18.00
C PRO A 577 30.47 24.12 -16.47
N ASP A 578 31.61 23.99 -15.79
CA ASP A 578 31.67 23.78 -14.34
C ASP A 578 31.13 24.95 -13.50
N SER A 579 30.86 26.11 -14.12
CA SER A 579 30.15 27.22 -13.49
C SER A 579 28.66 26.90 -13.19
N VAL A 580 28.07 25.88 -13.86
CA VAL A 580 26.70 25.50 -13.66
C VAL A 580 26.56 24.71 -12.35
N MET A 581 25.78 25.23 -11.43
CA MET A 581 25.53 24.66 -10.12
C MET A 581 24.18 23.89 -10.07
N THR A 582 23.27 24.17 -11.00
CA THR A 582 21.93 23.58 -11.04
C THR A 582 21.55 23.21 -12.46
N VAL A 583 21.14 21.96 -12.65
CA VAL A 583 20.47 21.46 -13.86
C VAL A 583 19.02 21.13 -13.45
N GLY A 584 18.08 21.88 -13.97
CA GLY A 584 16.70 21.89 -13.52
C GLY A 584 15.94 20.59 -13.80
N ARG A 585 14.81 20.45 -13.13
CA ARG A 585 13.86 19.34 -13.32
C ARG A 585 13.49 19.19 -14.79
N GLY A 586 13.60 17.96 -15.32
CA GLY A 586 13.27 17.68 -16.71
C GLY A 586 14.09 18.49 -17.74
N ALA A 587 15.27 19.00 -17.37
CA ALA A 587 16.04 19.89 -18.26
C ALA A 587 16.20 19.32 -19.66
N PHE A 588 16.44 18.02 -19.81
CA PHE A 588 16.59 17.31 -21.08
C PHE A 588 15.41 16.34 -21.35
N TYR A 589 14.24 16.65 -20.86
CA TYR A 589 13.06 15.78 -20.98
C TYR A 589 12.70 15.52 -22.45
N TYR A 590 12.68 14.24 -22.90
CA TYR A 590 12.45 13.79 -24.27
C TYR A 590 13.51 14.24 -25.29
N CYS A 591 14.74 14.56 -24.89
CA CYS A 591 15.85 14.76 -25.82
C CYS A 591 16.34 13.42 -26.38
N ARG A 592 15.58 12.84 -27.30
CA ARG A 592 15.81 11.47 -27.79
C ARG A 592 17.09 11.31 -28.61
N ASP A 593 17.55 12.39 -29.23
CA ASP A 593 18.78 12.40 -30.07
C ASP A 593 20.04 12.60 -29.24
N LEU A 594 19.91 12.97 -27.94
CA LEU A 594 21.03 13.22 -27.05
C LEU A 594 21.81 11.93 -26.77
N GLU A 595 23.09 11.92 -27.17
CA GLU A 595 24.02 10.81 -26.99
C GLU A 595 25.01 11.09 -25.87
N THR A 596 25.50 12.34 -25.76
CA THR A 596 26.52 12.68 -24.78
C THR A 596 26.16 13.93 -23.98
N VAL A 597 26.50 13.90 -22.70
CA VAL A 597 26.42 15.05 -21.79
C VAL A 597 27.53 14.94 -20.76
N ASN A 598 28.35 16.01 -20.60
CA ASN A 598 29.21 16.13 -19.44
C ASN A 598 28.41 16.79 -18.30
N LEU A 599 28.44 16.19 -17.11
CA LEU A 599 27.85 16.79 -15.93
C LEU A 599 28.89 17.62 -15.18
N PRO A 600 28.55 18.87 -14.75
CA PRO A 600 29.48 19.70 -13.99
C PRO A 600 29.89 18.97 -12.70
N GLN A 601 31.18 19.04 -12.36
CA GLN A 601 31.68 18.37 -11.14
C GLN A 601 31.19 19.02 -9.84
N THR A 602 30.61 20.20 -9.94
CA THR A 602 29.94 20.93 -8.85
C THR A 602 28.51 20.47 -8.56
N LEU A 603 27.91 19.70 -9.48
CA LEU A 603 26.49 19.32 -9.41
C LEU A 603 26.18 18.42 -8.18
N ALA A 604 25.29 18.89 -7.30
CA ALA A 604 24.91 18.17 -6.08
C ALA A 604 23.68 17.28 -6.26
N VAL A 605 22.80 17.60 -7.20
CA VAL A 605 21.53 16.90 -7.41
C VAL A 605 21.27 16.72 -8.91
N ILE A 606 20.92 15.51 -9.31
CA ILE A 606 20.25 15.27 -10.61
C ILE A 606 18.76 15.30 -10.30
N GLU A 607 18.06 16.31 -10.80
CA GLU A 607 16.66 16.57 -10.50
C GLU A 607 15.73 15.55 -11.15
N ASP A 608 14.47 15.57 -10.72
CA ASP A 608 13.44 14.68 -11.26
C ASP A 608 13.30 14.85 -12.77
N TYR A 609 13.19 13.73 -13.50
CA TYR A 609 12.99 13.68 -14.95
C TYR A 609 14.08 14.33 -15.79
N THR A 610 15.27 14.67 -15.25
CA THR A 610 16.32 15.45 -15.96
C THR A 610 16.61 14.89 -17.34
N PHE A 611 16.81 13.57 -17.47
CA PHE A 611 17.09 12.87 -18.73
C PHE A 611 15.96 11.89 -19.12
N TYR A 612 14.74 12.19 -18.72
CA TYR A 612 13.60 11.33 -19.01
C TYR A 612 13.40 11.11 -20.51
N HIS A 613 13.47 9.85 -20.98
CA HIS A 613 13.42 9.49 -22.40
C HIS A 613 14.50 10.15 -23.27
N CYS A 614 15.71 10.29 -22.77
CA CYS A 614 16.92 10.47 -23.57
C CYS A 614 17.37 9.10 -24.09
N ASP A 615 16.62 8.57 -25.08
CA ASP A 615 16.69 7.16 -25.48
C ASP A 615 18.05 6.72 -26.02
N ASN A 616 18.91 7.65 -26.46
CA ASN A 616 20.26 7.38 -26.99
C ASN A 616 21.39 7.79 -26.02
N LEU A 617 21.05 8.35 -24.86
CA LEU A 617 22.05 8.85 -23.91
C LEU A 617 22.99 7.73 -23.46
N LEU A 618 24.28 7.95 -23.65
CA LEU A 618 25.35 7.11 -23.14
C LEU A 618 25.50 7.35 -21.63
N LEU A 619 26.20 6.43 -20.94
CA LEU A 619 26.42 6.53 -19.50
C LEU A 619 27.28 7.77 -19.19
N PRO A 620 26.73 8.82 -18.54
CA PRO A 620 27.54 9.98 -18.17
C PRO A 620 28.36 9.68 -16.92
N VAL A 621 29.50 10.37 -16.81
CA VAL A 621 30.30 10.35 -15.58
C VAL A 621 29.52 11.09 -14.49
N LEU A 622 29.12 10.38 -13.46
CA LEU A 622 28.37 10.97 -12.34
C LEU A 622 29.34 11.76 -11.41
N PRO A 623 29.06 13.05 -11.12
CA PRO A 623 29.88 13.85 -10.23
C PRO A 623 29.98 13.29 -8.82
N GLN A 624 31.15 13.32 -8.20
CA GLN A 624 31.39 12.84 -6.83
C GLN A 624 30.71 13.72 -5.75
N THR A 625 30.22 14.89 -6.14
CA THR A 625 29.45 15.82 -5.30
C THR A 625 27.98 15.44 -5.16
N LEU A 626 27.49 14.52 -6.02
CA LEU A 626 26.06 14.13 -6.00
C LEU A 626 25.65 13.58 -4.64
N THR A 627 24.52 14.08 -4.16
CA THR A 627 23.83 13.65 -2.93
C THR A 627 22.49 12.97 -3.19
N ARG A 628 21.84 13.26 -4.33
CA ARG A 628 20.54 12.71 -4.70
C ARG A 628 20.42 12.53 -6.22
N ILE A 629 19.77 11.43 -6.63
CA ILE A 629 19.30 11.19 -8.00
C ILE A 629 17.78 11.18 -7.95
N GLY A 630 17.14 12.09 -8.67
CA GLY A 630 15.70 12.35 -8.60
C GLY A 630 14.84 11.25 -9.24
N ARG A 631 13.52 11.42 -9.09
CA ARG A 631 12.49 10.56 -9.69
C ARG A 631 12.65 10.51 -11.21
N ALA A 632 12.67 9.28 -11.77
CA ALA A 632 12.72 9.06 -13.22
C ALA A 632 13.82 9.86 -13.95
N ALA A 633 14.93 10.14 -13.26
CA ALA A 633 16.00 11.01 -13.76
C ALA A 633 16.60 10.48 -15.07
N PHE A 634 16.78 9.17 -15.20
CA PHE A 634 17.29 8.48 -16.39
C PHE A 634 16.28 7.48 -16.96
N TYR A 635 14.99 7.73 -16.79
CA TYR A 635 13.93 6.82 -17.27
C TYR A 635 14.09 6.52 -18.76
N LYS A 636 14.30 5.24 -19.11
CA LYS A 636 14.50 4.72 -20.47
C LYS A 636 15.70 5.31 -21.23
N CYS A 637 16.76 5.74 -20.53
CA CYS A 637 18.03 6.05 -21.15
C CYS A 637 18.79 4.76 -21.51
N ARG A 638 19.61 4.82 -22.58
CA ARG A 638 20.40 3.68 -23.03
C ARG A 638 21.50 3.28 -22.05
N LEU A 639 22.23 4.27 -21.52
CA LEU A 639 23.27 4.16 -20.47
C LEU A 639 24.31 3.05 -20.71
N ILE A 640 24.93 3.02 -21.86
CA ILE A 640 26.09 2.17 -22.19
C ILE A 640 27.35 3.02 -22.35
N HIS A 641 28.53 2.40 -22.29
CA HIS A 641 29.77 3.09 -22.63
C HIS A 641 29.93 3.28 -24.15
N ALA A 642 30.55 4.41 -24.55
CA ALA A 642 30.64 4.79 -25.96
C ALA A 642 31.65 3.97 -26.79
N GLU A 643 32.61 3.24 -26.18
CA GLU A 643 33.83 2.82 -26.89
C GLU A 643 34.40 1.47 -26.43
N SER A 644 33.72 0.41 -26.15
CA SER A 644 34.43 -0.89 -26.28
C SER A 644 33.55 -2.11 -26.23
N ASP A 645 33.75 -3.01 -27.15
CA ASP A 645 33.28 -4.39 -27.15
C ASP A 645 33.81 -5.24 -25.98
N THR A 646 34.58 -4.65 -25.06
CA THR A 646 35.27 -5.36 -23.96
C THR A 646 35.10 -4.75 -22.57
N ALA A 647 34.53 -3.54 -22.44
CA ALA A 647 34.27 -2.94 -21.13
C ALA A 647 32.85 -3.30 -20.63
N GLU A 648 32.75 -3.77 -19.39
CA GLU A 648 31.48 -3.97 -18.71
C GLU A 648 30.75 -2.63 -18.55
N ASP A 649 29.49 -2.56 -18.93
CA ASP A 649 28.64 -1.37 -18.76
C ASP A 649 28.30 -1.17 -17.27
N LYS A 650 29.21 -0.58 -16.53
CA LYS A 650 29.18 -0.43 -15.09
C LYS A 650 28.65 0.95 -14.68
N LEU A 651 27.53 0.96 -13.96
CA LEU A 651 27.04 2.16 -13.28
C LEU A 651 27.54 2.19 -11.84
N VAL A 652 28.36 3.19 -11.52
CA VAL A 652 28.81 3.44 -10.14
C VAL A 652 28.08 4.66 -9.60
N ILE A 653 27.31 4.47 -8.56
CA ILE A 653 26.64 5.55 -7.84
C ILE A 653 27.65 6.18 -6.86
N PRO A 654 27.86 7.50 -6.91
CA PRO A 654 28.83 8.17 -6.03
C PRO A 654 28.52 7.99 -4.55
N ASN A 655 29.55 7.93 -3.72
CA ASN A 655 29.43 7.64 -2.27
C ASN A 655 28.60 8.64 -1.49
N ARG A 656 28.42 9.87 -1.98
CA ARG A 656 27.61 10.91 -1.31
C ARG A 656 26.11 10.78 -1.58
N VAL A 657 25.72 9.98 -2.58
CA VAL A 657 24.31 9.77 -2.91
C VAL A 657 23.64 9.01 -1.76
N THR A 658 22.66 9.63 -1.13
CA THR A 658 21.87 9.05 -0.05
C THR A 658 20.56 8.44 -0.55
N GLU A 659 20.01 8.98 -1.65
CA GLU A 659 18.71 8.59 -2.19
C GLU A 659 18.76 8.42 -3.70
N ILE A 660 18.21 7.30 -4.19
CA ILE A 660 17.90 7.06 -5.59
C ILE A 660 16.37 7.05 -5.72
N GLY A 661 15.82 8.02 -6.45
CA GLY A 661 14.38 8.27 -6.55
C GLY A 661 13.61 7.17 -7.27
N MET A 662 12.28 7.23 -7.15
CA MET A 662 11.34 6.34 -7.83
C MET A 662 11.59 6.34 -9.35
N ASN A 663 11.69 5.13 -9.95
CA ASN A 663 11.89 4.93 -11.39
C ASN A 663 13.17 5.61 -11.95
N ALA A 664 14.15 5.94 -11.13
CA ALA A 664 15.30 6.76 -11.55
C ALA A 664 16.01 6.20 -12.80
N PHE A 665 16.17 4.89 -12.89
CA PHE A 665 16.81 4.17 -14.01
C PHE A 665 15.83 3.15 -14.64
N TYR A 666 14.53 3.40 -14.60
CA TYR A 666 13.53 2.49 -15.13
C TYR A 666 13.78 2.19 -16.61
N GLY A 667 13.90 0.90 -16.96
CA GLY A 667 14.00 0.45 -18.33
C GLY A 667 15.29 0.92 -19.05
N CYS A 668 16.38 1.14 -18.32
CA CYS A 668 17.70 1.50 -18.90
C CYS A 668 18.36 0.28 -19.53
N SER A 669 17.65 -0.37 -20.43
CA SER A 669 18.14 -1.44 -21.31
C SER A 669 17.35 -1.41 -22.61
N ARG A 670 17.98 -1.73 -23.72
CA ARG A 670 17.36 -1.73 -25.04
C ARG A 670 17.79 -2.92 -25.85
N THR A 671 16.84 -3.51 -26.57
CA THR A 671 17.09 -4.56 -27.56
C THR A 671 17.00 -3.95 -28.95
N TYR A 672 18.01 -4.16 -29.79
CA TYR A 672 17.98 -3.77 -31.19
C TYR A 672 18.67 -4.83 -32.06
N PRO A 673 18.31 -4.96 -33.36
CA PRO A 673 19.02 -5.83 -34.25
C PRO A 673 20.43 -5.27 -34.54
N ASP A 674 21.47 -6.08 -34.37
CA ASP A 674 22.83 -5.75 -34.76
C ASP A 674 22.86 -5.53 -36.27
N PRO A 675 23.34 -4.36 -36.76
CA PRO A 675 23.40 -4.08 -38.19
C PRO A 675 24.31 -5.04 -38.98
N ALA A 676 25.29 -5.66 -38.34
CA ALA A 676 26.24 -6.56 -38.98
C ALA A 676 25.72 -8.03 -39.05
N THR A 677 25.02 -8.47 -38.02
CA THR A 677 24.58 -9.88 -37.90
C THR A 677 23.08 -10.06 -38.06
N GLY A 678 22.28 -9.01 -37.84
CA GLY A 678 20.81 -9.07 -37.81
C GLY A 678 20.25 -9.72 -36.54
N GLU A 679 21.12 -10.16 -35.62
CA GLU A 679 20.70 -10.71 -34.34
C GLU A 679 20.34 -9.62 -33.34
N ASN A 680 19.41 -9.92 -32.43
CA ASN A 680 19.02 -9.00 -31.36
C ASN A 680 20.11 -8.92 -30.30
N VAL A 681 20.66 -7.71 -30.09
CA VAL A 681 21.60 -7.38 -29.03
C VAL A 681 20.90 -6.60 -27.94
N ASN A 682 21.11 -7.01 -26.69
CA ASN A 682 20.66 -6.27 -25.51
C ASN A 682 21.79 -5.40 -24.98
N VAL A 683 21.53 -4.11 -24.80
CA VAL A 683 22.48 -3.14 -24.25
C VAL A 683 21.85 -2.39 -23.09
N GLY A 684 22.67 -2.00 -22.13
CA GLY A 684 22.26 -1.28 -20.94
C GLY A 684 23.18 -1.56 -19.76
N ILE A 685 22.81 -1.10 -18.58
CA ILE A 685 23.59 -1.30 -17.35
C ILE A 685 23.76 -2.80 -17.09
N ASP A 686 24.99 -3.23 -16.98
CA ASP A 686 25.39 -4.61 -16.69
C ASP A 686 25.72 -4.81 -15.20
N ILE A 687 26.51 -3.91 -14.64
CA ILE A 687 26.90 -3.93 -13.23
C ILE A 687 26.42 -2.64 -12.56
N LEU A 688 25.80 -2.79 -11.40
CA LEU A 688 25.43 -1.67 -10.53
C LEU A 688 26.21 -1.73 -9.23
N GLU A 689 26.93 -0.66 -8.91
CA GLU A 689 27.53 -0.45 -7.59
C GLU A 689 26.90 0.77 -6.92
N LEU A 690 26.23 0.53 -5.79
CA LEU A 690 25.68 1.61 -4.98
C LEU A 690 26.74 2.25 -4.10
N GLY A 691 26.68 3.58 -3.98
CA GLY A 691 27.55 4.35 -3.11
C GLY A 691 27.42 3.95 -1.63
N ALA A 692 28.49 4.10 -0.87
CA ALA A 692 28.57 3.66 0.52
C ALA A 692 27.51 4.32 1.43
N ASN A 693 27.05 5.54 1.13
CA ASN A 693 26.05 6.26 1.93
C ASN A 693 24.61 6.18 1.38
N THR A 694 24.38 5.39 0.33
CA THR A 694 23.02 5.20 -0.20
C THR A 694 22.17 4.49 0.85
N THR A 695 21.12 5.16 1.34
CA THR A 695 20.17 4.63 2.35
C THR A 695 18.91 4.07 1.74
N THR A 696 18.50 4.60 0.59
CA THR A 696 17.22 4.25 -0.04
C THR A 696 17.37 4.07 -1.55
N VAL A 697 16.86 2.94 -2.03
CA VAL A 697 16.56 2.69 -3.44
C VAL A 697 15.05 2.77 -3.62
N GLY A 698 14.58 3.75 -4.38
CA GLY A 698 13.17 4.06 -4.56
C GLY A 698 12.40 3.01 -5.36
N ASP A 699 11.06 3.13 -5.36
CA ASP A 699 10.17 2.24 -6.07
C ASP A 699 10.49 2.22 -7.57
N GLY A 700 10.61 1.02 -8.14
CA GLY A 700 10.90 0.82 -9.56
C GLY A 700 12.23 1.41 -10.03
N ALA A 701 13.16 1.80 -9.13
CA ALA A 701 14.36 2.56 -9.50
C ALA A 701 15.17 1.92 -10.62
N PHE A 702 15.28 0.60 -10.66
CA PHE A 702 15.98 -0.18 -11.67
C PHE A 702 15.06 -1.18 -12.38
N TYR A 703 13.78 -0.87 -12.48
CA TYR A 703 12.77 -1.73 -13.11
C TYR A 703 13.13 -2.09 -14.55
N GLY A 704 13.10 -3.38 -14.88
CA GLY A 704 13.18 -3.87 -16.25
C GLY A 704 14.54 -3.69 -16.92
N ILE A 705 15.64 -3.57 -16.17
CA ILE A 705 17.00 -3.58 -16.72
C ILE A 705 17.41 -5.03 -16.99
N THR A 706 17.03 -5.53 -18.17
CA THR A 706 17.22 -6.94 -18.55
C THR A 706 18.66 -7.33 -18.78
N THR A 707 19.58 -6.38 -18.88
CA THR A 707 21.03 -6.61 -19.05
C THR A 707 21.78 -6.76 -17.74
N MET A 708 21.23 -6.24 -16.63
CA MET A 708 21.91 -6.21 -15.34
C MET A 708 22.23 -7.62 -14.83
N ARG A 709 23.52 -7.92 -14.65
CA ARG A 709 23.99 -9.22 -14.14
C ARG A 709 24.37 -9.19 -12.68
N ARG A 710 24.87 -8.05 -12.19
CA ARG A 710 25.39 -7.95 -10.83
C ARG A 710 25.00 -6.64 -10.16
N VAL A 711 24.67 -6.73 -8.85
CA VAL A 711 24.39 -5.58 -7.98
C VAL A 711 25.24 -5.67 -6.71
N VAL A 712 25.94 -4.58 -6.39
CA VAL A 712 26.68 -4.43 -5.13
C VAL A 712 26.04 -3.30 -4.33
N MET A 713 25.58 -3.60 -3.14
CA MET A 713 24.90 -2.66 -2.25
C MET A 713 25.81 -2.27 -1.08
N GLY A 714 25.85 -0.98 -0.75
CA GLY A 714 26.61 -0.46 0.40
C GLY A 714 25.95 -0.79 1.75
N ASP A 715 26.74 -0.78 2.81
CA ASP A 715 26.30 -1.12 4.16
C ASP A 715 25.29 -0.12 4.77
N SER A 716 25.15 1.08 4.20
CA SER A 716 24.16 2.09 4.64
C SER A 716 22.76 1.88 4.08
N LEU A 717 22.60 0.98 3.10
CA LEU A 717 21.30 0.76 2.46
C LEU A 717 20.30 0.14 3.47
N ALA A 718 19.25 0.87 3.78
CA ALA A 718 18.21 0.44 4.72
C ALA A 718 16.98 -0.13 4.00
N THR A 719 16.61 0.43 2.84
CA THR A 719 15.36 0.09 2.17
C THR A 719 15.53 -0.12 0.67
N ILE A 720 15.01 -1.23 0.17
CA ILE A 720 14.78 -1.49 -1.26
C ILE A 720 13.28 -1.33 -1.52
N GLY A 721 12.90 -0.37 -2.38
CA GLY A 721 11.53 -0.01 -2.68
C GLY A 721 10.72 -1.06 -3.44
N GLU A 722 9.42 -0.80 -3.61
CA GLU A 722 8.53 -1.64 -4.40
C GLU A 722 9.02 -1.74 -5.84
N LYS A 723 9.09 -2.97 -6.39
CA LYS A 723 9.51 -3.22 -7.78
C LYS A 723 10.89 -2.67 -8.15
N ALA A 724 11.78 -2.40 -7.18
CA ALA A 724 13.05 -1.71 -7.44
C ALA A 724 13.90 -2.41 -8.51
N PHE A 725 13.95 -3.73 -8.54
CA PHE A 725 14.65 -4.58 -9.53
C PHE A 725 13.69 -5.52 -10.25
N TYR A 726 12.44 -5.12 -10.43
CA TYR A 726 11.41 -5.91 -11.08
C TYR A 726 11.82 -6.28 -12.52
N ARG A 727 11.78 -7.58 -12.88
CA ARG A 727 12.16 -8.10 -14.20
C ARG A 727 13.60 -7.79 -14.65
N CYS A 728 14.54 -7.68 -13.72
CA CYS A 728 15.96 -7.72 -14.06
C CYS A 728 16.35 -9.18 -14.36
N SER A 729 15.93 -9.68 -15.54
CA SER A 729 15.94 -11.11 -15.84
C SER A 729 17.31 -11.74 -15.91
N SER A 730 18.37 -10.96 -16.21
CA SER A 730 19.77 -11.43 -16.24
C SER A 730 20.48 -11.31 -14.88
N LEU A 731 19.83 -10.72 -13.85
CA LEU A 731 20.46 -10.51 -12.55
C LEU A 731 20.76 -11.86 -11.89
N ALA A 732 22.05 -12.18 -11.79
CA ALA A 732 22.55 -13.42 -11.25
C ALA A 732 23.15 -13.28 -9.84
N GLU A 733 23.76 -12.13 -9.55
CA GLU A 733 24.52 -11.90 -8.32
C GLU A 733 24.07 -10.63 -7.60
N ILE A 734 23.85 -10.75 -6.29
CA ILE A 734 23.55 -9.61 -5.42
C ILE A 734 24.44 -9.71 -4.17
N SER A 735 25.16 -8.62 -3.88
CA SER A 735 25.79 -8.43 -2.57
C SER A 735 24.97 -7.43 -1.76
N PHE A 736 24.26 -7.90 -0.76
CA PHE A 736 23.48 -7.05 0.14
C PHE A 736 24.33 -6.38 1.19
N GLY A 737 24.08 -5.08 1.46
CA GLY A 737 24.73 -4.35 2.55
C GLY A 737 24.16 -4.75 3.92
N LYS A 738 24.96 -4.64 4.97
CA LYS A 738 24.61 -5.07 6.35
C LYS A 738 23.52 -4.22 7.00
N GLY A 739 23.24 -3.02 6.51
CA GLY A 739 22.21 -2.12 7.03
C GLY A 739 20.80 -2.39 6.51
N LEU A 740 20.62 -3.32 5.56
CA LEU A 740 19.32 -3.55 4.92
C LEU A 740 18.30 -4.10 5.93
N THR A 741 17.16 -3.41 6.08
CA THR A 741 16.08 -3.80 7.00
C THR A 741 14.82 -4.27 6.27
N THR A 742 14.57 -3.76 5.06
CA THR A 742 13.34 -4.00 4.33
C THR A 742 13.58 -4.29 2.87
N VAL A 743 13.01 -5.39 2.38
CA VAL A 743 12.89 -5.73 0.95
C VAL A 743 11.44 -5.50 0.52
N GLY A 744 11.21 -4.56 -0.38
CA GLY A 744 9.87 -4.10 -0.79
C GLY A 744 9.07 -5.14 -1.56
N THR A 745 7.78 -4.87 -1.73
CA THR A 745 6.85 -5.66 -2.55
C THR A 745 7.36 -5.77 -3.99
N LYS A 746 7.43 -7.01 -4.52
CA LYS A 746 7.89 -7.28 -5.89
C LYS A 746 9.31 -6.78 -6.20
N ALA A 747 10.15 -6.55 -5.20
CA ALA A 747 11.46 -5.90 -5.40
C ALA A 747 12.33 -6.63 -6.43
N PHE A 748 12.36 -7.96 -6.43
CA PHE A 748 13.10 -8.83 -7.35
C PHE A 748 12.18 -9.80 -8.13
N TYR A 749 10.96 -9.36 -8.41
CA TYR A 749 9.97 -10.14 -9.16
C TYR A 749 10.48 -10.51 -10.56
N GLU A 750 10.45 -11.81 -10.92
CA GLU A 750 10.95 -12.35 -12.20
C GLU A 750 12.44 -12.02 -12.49
N CYS A 751 13.31 -11.97 -11.45
CA CYS A 751 14.76 -12.02 -11.62
C CYS A 751 15.17 -13.48 -11.87
N SER A 752 14.89 -13.97 -13.08
CA SER A 752 14.93 -15.39 -13.41
C SER A 752 16.31 -16.01 -13.41
N SER A 753 17.39 -15.23 -13.48
CA SER A 753 18.80 -15.68 -13.42
C SER A 753 19.41 -15.66 -12.03
N LEU A 754 18.68 -15.19 -11.01
CA LEU A 754 19.20 -15.06 -9.66
C LEU A 754 19.40 -16.44 -9.02
N CYS A 755 20.67 -16.77 -8.71
CA CYS A 755 21.04 -18.11 -8.22
C CYS A 755 21.07 -18.21 -6.69
N GLU A 756 21.46 -17.14 -6.03
CA GLU A 756 21.64 -17.11 -4.58
C GLU A 756 21.11 -15.81 -3.97
N VAL A 757 20.50 -15.92 -2.79
CA VAL A 757 20.06 -14.78 -1.96
C VAL A 757 20.54 -15.00 -0.53
N LEU A 758 21.47 -14.16 -0.09
CA LEU A 758 22.03 -14.16 1.26
C LEU A 758 21.66 -12.84 1.94
N LEU A 759 20.52 -12.80 2.63
CA LEU A 759 20.06 -11.62 3.34
C LEU A 759 20.84 -11.45 4.66
N PRO A 760 21.24 -10.21 5.03
CA PRO A 760 21.88 -9.93 6.31
C PRO A 760 20.90 -10.04 7.49
N ASP A 761 21.41 -10.20 8.70
CA ASP A 761 20.63 -10.34 9.94
C ASP A 761 19.77 -9.11 10.28
N SER A 762 20.07 -7.96 9.68
CA SER A 762 19.31 -6.72 9.83
C SER A 762 17.95 -6.75 9.14
N VAL A 763 17.75 -7.62 8.12
CA VAL A 763 16.48 -7.68 7.40
C VAL A 763 15.39 -8.26 8.29
N LYS A 764 14.30 -7.50 8.47
CA LYS A 764 13.13 -7.88 9.27
C LYS A 764 11.94 -8.31 8.43
N THR A 765 11.74 -7.68 7.28
CA THR A 765 10.55 -7.90 6.46
C THR A 765 10.90 -8.14 5.01
N ILE A 766 10.30 -9.18 4.42
CA ILE A 766 10.27 -9.44 2.99
C ILE A 766 8.86 -9.17 2.48
N GLY A 767 8.73 -8.27 1.51
CA GLY A 767 7.45 -7.85 0.93
C GLY A 767 6.76 -8.92 0.11
N ASN A 768 5.49 -8.69 -0.21
CA ASN A 768 4.69 -9.58 -1.05
C ASN A 768 5.34 -9.73 -2.44
N TYR A 769 5.40 -10.97 -2.95
CA TYR A 769 5.97 -11.29 -4.27
C TYR A 769 7.44 -10.85 -4.45
N ALA A 770 8.22 -10.61 -3.38
CA ALA A 770 9.53 -9.98 -3.48
C ALA A 770 10.50 -10.71 -4.42
N PHE A 771 10.54 -12.03 -4.39
CA PHE A 771 11.36 -12.92 -5.24
C PHE A 771 10.50 -13.90 -6.07
N TYR A 772 9.30 -13.44 -6.46
CA TYR A 772 8.39 -14.27 -7.24
C TYR A 772 9.01 -14.66 -8.58
N HIS A 773 8.95 -15.98 -8.92
CA HIS A 773 9.50 -16.54 -10.16
C HIS A 773 11.01 -16.28 -10.39
N CYS A 774 11.83 -16.20 -9.31
CA CYS A 774 13.28 -16.37 -9.41
C CYS A 774 13.61 -17.86 -9.66
N THR A 775 13.45 -18.29 -10.91
CA THR A 775 13.39 -19.71 -11.24
C THR A 775 14.71 -20.46 -11.05
N THR A 776 15.85 -19.78 -11.12
CA THR A 776 17.20 -20.34 -10.92
C THR A 776 17.68 -20.25 -9.48
N LEU A 777 16.92 -19.64 -8.57
CA LEU A 777 17.30 -19.48 -7.16
C LEU A 777 17.44 -20.88 -6.50
N GLU A 778 18.67 -21.24 -6.15
CA GLU A 778 19.01 -22.54 -5.53
C GLU A 778 19.18 -22.43 -4.02
N THR A 779 19.82 -21.33 -3.56
CA THR A 779 20.17 -21.12 -2.15
C THR A 779 19.52 -19.86 -1.62
N LEU A 780 18.85 -19.99 -0.45
CA LEU A 780 18.22 -18.89 0.25
C LEU A 780 18.60 -18.91 1.72
N SER A 781 19.26 -17.83 2.17
CA SER A 781 19.49 -17.52 3.58
C SER A 781 18.75 -16.23 3.95
N LEU A 782 17.93 -16.30 4.97
CA LEU A 782 17.00 -15.23 5.35
C LEU A 782 17.51 -14.30 6.46
N GLY A 783 18.74 -14.53 6.98
CA GLY A 783 19.31 -13.71 8.06
C GLY A 783 18.37 -13.60 9.27
N GLY A 784 18.04 -12.37 9.66
CA GLY A 784 17.19 -12.06 10.82
C GLY A 784 15.71 -11.79 10.51
N VAL A 785 15.18 -12.32 9.41
CA VAL A 785 13.80 -12.07 8.95
C VAL A 785 12.77 -12.54 9.98
N GLU A 786 11.80 -11.69 10.26
CA GLU A 786 10.66 -11.93 11.15
C GLU A 786 9.36 -12.23 10.37
N ARG A 787 9.20 -11.64 9.18
CA ARG A 787 8.01 -11.80 8.36
C ARG A 787 8.33 -12.02 6.88
N ILE A 788 7.71 -13.06 6.28
CA ILE A 788 7.74 -13.34 4.84
C ILE A 788 6.37 -13.04 4.27
N GLY A 789 6.30 -12.13 3.29
CA GLY A 789 5.06 -11.71 2.65
C GLY A 789 4.40 -12.76 1.75
N ASP A 790 3.20 -12.46 1.27
CA ASP A 790 2.44 -13.31 0.37
C ASP A 790 3.19 -13.58 -0.93
N ALA A 791 3.26 -14.85 -1.34
CA ALA A 791 3.91 -15.32 -2.56
C ALA A 791 5.37 -14.85 -2.75
N ALA A 792 6.07 -14.51 -1.64
CA ALA A 792 7.39 -13.89 -1.70
C ALA A 792 8.41 -14.69 -2.51
N PHE A 793 8.41 -16.02 -2.43
CA PHE A 793 9.28 -16.95 -3.16
C PHE A 793 8.49 -17.91 -4.05
N SER A 794 7.25 -17.57 -4.39
CA SER A 794 6.42 -18.44 -5.24
C SER A 794 7.04 -18.60 -6.62
N GLY A 795 7.15 -19.86 -7.08
CA GLY A 795 7.73 -20.19 -8.38
C GLY A 795 9.26 -20.24 -8.43
N CYS A 796 9.96 -20.18 -7.29
CA CYS A 796 11.41 -20.45 -7.21
C CYS A 796 11.66 -21.95 -7.37
N SER A 797 11.57 -22.43 -8.62
CA SER A 797 11.53 -23.88 -8.92
C SER A 797 12.82 -24.62 -8.62
N SER A 798 13.97 -23.95 -8.63
CA SER A 798 15.30 -24.52 -8.34
C SER A 798 15.67 -24.44 -6.86
N LEU A 799 14.86 -23.77 -6.01
CA LEU A 799 15.17 -23.61 -4.59
C LEU A 799 15.23 -25.00 -3.91
N SER A 800 16.44 -25.38 -3.57
CA SER A 800 16.73 -26.67 -2.94
C SER A 800 17.22 -26.54 -1.50
N VAL A 801 17.86 -25.41 -1.18
CA VAL A 801 18.37 -25.06 0.16
C VAL A 801 17.58 -23.89 0.71
N LEU A 802 16.83 -24.13 1.79
CA LEU A 802 16.07 -23.11 2.51
C LEU A 802 16.35 -23.22 4.01
N ARG A 803 16.92 -22.18 4.59
CA ARG A 803 17.10 -22.07 6.04
C ARG A 803 16.22 -20.93 6.56
N LEU A 804 15.31 -21.27 7.44
CA LEU A 804 14.42 -20.34 8.12
C LEU A 804 15.06 -19.91 9.45
N PRO A 805 15.18 -18.60 9.72
CA PRO A 805 15.80 -18.13 10.95
C PRO A 805 14.87 -18.30 12.16
N THR A 806 15.46 -18.43 13.34
CA THR A 806 14.72 -18.53 14.60
C THR A 806 14.00 -17.22 15.01
N THR A 807 14.22 -16.15 14.28
CA THR A 807 13.48 -14.87 14.41
C THR A 807 12.14 -14.88 13.64
N LEU A 808 11.93 -15.85 12.74
CA LEU A 808 10.75 -15.90 11.89
C LEU A 808 9.48 -16.19 12.70
N THR A 809 8.46 -15.34 12.53
CA THR A 809 7.16 -15.47 13.20
C THR A 809 6.00 -15.68 12.25
N GLU A 810 6.12 -15.17 10.99
CA GLU A 810 5.04 -15.21 10.02
C GLU A 810 5.52 -15.63 8.63
N ILE A 811 4.80 -16.60 8.04
CA ILE A 811 4.93 -17.04 6.65
C ILE A 811 3.61 -16.74 5.93
N GLY A 812 3.63 -15.84 4.93
CA GLY A 812 2.45 -15.39 4.20
C GLY A 812 1.84 -16.46 3.28
N ARG A 813 0.72 -16.13 2.67
CA ARG A 813 0.02 -17.01 1.71
C ARG A 813 0.90 -17.32 0.51
N GLN A 814 0.90 -18.59 0.07
CA GLN A 814 1.61 -19.02 -1.15
C GLN A 814 3.11 -18.67 -1.17
N SER A 815 3.74 -18.37 -0.03
CA SER A 815 5.10 -17.81 0.03
C SER A 815 6.13 -18.67 -0.70
N PHE A 816 6.04 -20.00 -0.62
CA PHE A 816 6.92 -20.96 -1.29
C PHE A 816 6.16 -21.83 -2.30
N ARG A 817 5.02 -21.36 -2.81
CA ARG A 817 4.25 -22.11 -3.81
C ARG A 817 5.10 -22.44 -5.03
N GLY A 818 5.12 -23.71 -5.43
CA GLY A 818 5.82 -24.15 -6.65
C GLY A 818 7.35 -24.22 -6.54
N CYS A 819 7.93 -24.21 -5.33
CA CYS A 819 9.35 -24.51 -5.12
C CYS A 819 9.58 -26.02 -5.27
N THR A 820 9.66 -26.49 -6.53
CA THR A 820 9.60 -27.92 -6.87
C THR A 820 10.87 -28.70 -6.51
N ALA A 821 12.01 -28.01 -6.36
CA ALA A 821 13.27 -28.62 -5.94
C ALA A 821 13.38 -28.78 -4.42
N LEU A 822 12.56 -28.08 -3.65
CA LEU A 822 12.63 -28.09 -2.19
C LEU A 822 12.25 -29.45 -1.63
N SER A 823 13.20 -30.11 -0.96
CA SER A 823 13.04 -31.48 -0.44
C SER A 823 12.73 -31.52 1.07
N GLY A 824 13.19 -30.58 1.83
CA GLY A 824 12.94 -30.48 3.27
C GLY A 824 12.99 -29.06 3.77
N VAL A 825 12.18 -28.75 4.76
CA VAL A 825 12.23 -27.47 5.49
C VAL A 825 11.96 -27.69 6.96
N VAL A 826 12.72 -27.00 7.80
CA VAL A 826 12.48 -26.94 9.25
C VAL A 826 11.75 -25.64 9.55
N LEU A 827 10.58 -25.73 10.16
CA LEU A 827 9.84 -24.58 10.64
C LEU A 827 10.22 -24.32 12.11
N PRO A 828 10.82 -23.16 12.41
CA PRO A 828 11.17 -22.81 13.79
C PRO A 828 9.94 -22.73 14.70
N SER A 829 10.12 -23.04 16.00
CA SER A 829 9.05 -22.92 17.01
C SER A 829 8.51 -21.50 17.19
N THR A 830 9.25 -20.50 16.73
CA THR A 830 8.84 -19.09 16.71
C THR A 830 7.75 -18.77 15.69
N VAL A 831 7.52 -19.66 14.69
CA VAL A 831 6.53 -19.44 13.65
C VAL A 831 5.11 -19.62 14.18
N THR A 832 4.42 -18.52 14.43
CA THR A 832 3.04 -18.49 14.94
C THR A 832 2.00 -18.49 13.84
N THR A 833 2.35 -18.07 12.64
CA THR A 833 1.41 -17.94 11.52
C THR A 833 1.98 -18.52 10.24
N VAL A 834 1.23 -19.43 9.60
CA VAL A 834 1.50 -19.94 8.26
C VAL A 834 0.25 -19.75 7.40
N GLY A 835 0.37 -18.97 6.33
CA GLY A 835 -0.72 -18.62 5.43
C GLY A 835 -1.18 -19.77 4.53
N ALA A 836 -2.37 -19.62 3.94
CA ALA A 836 -2.94 -20.61 3.05
C ALA A 836 -2.02 -20.91 1.86
N HIS A 837 -1.89 -22.18 1.50
CA HIS A 837 -1.13 -22.66 0.35
C HIS A 837 0.38 -22.32 0.40
N ALA A 838 0.94 -22.08 1.60
CA ALA A 838 2.33 -21.64 1.75
C ALA A 838 3.32 -22.49 0.96
N PHE A 839 3.16 -23.81 0.95
CA PHE A 839 4.00 -24.77 0.25
C PHE A 839 3.26 -25.52 -0.88
N TYR A 840 2.21 -24.97 -1.43
CA TYR A 840 1.44 -25.61 -2.49
C TYR A 840 2.30 -25.91 -3.73
N GLY A 841 2.28 -27.16 -4.22
CA GLY A 841 3.05 -27.55 -5.40
C GLY A 841 4.53 -27.87 -5.16
N CYS A 842 5.02 -27.87 -3.92
CA CYS A 842 6.36 -28.34 -3.55
C CYS A 842 6.37 -29.89 -3.51
N LYS A 843 6.48 -30.53 -4.68
CA LYS A 843 6.22 -31.96 -4.86
C LYS A 843 7.14 -32.90 -4.07
N LYS A 844 8.35 -32.45 -3.69
CA LYS A 844 9.35 -33.27 -2.98
C LYS A 844 9.43 -32.94 -1.48
N LEU A 845 8.68 -31.93 -1.01
CA LEU A 845 8.87 -31.33 0.30
C LEU A 845 8.45 -32.25 1.46
N THR A 846 9.29 -32.36 2.46
CA THR A 846 8.95 -32.80 3.83
C THR A 846 9.10 -31.61 4.76
N VAL A 847 8.09 -31.38 5.60
CA VAL A 847 8.11 -30.29 6.59
C VAL A 847 8.45 -30.88 7.96
N TYR A 848 9.43 -30.30 8.64
CA TYR A 848 9.84 -30.71 9.98
C TYR A 848 9.46 -29.61 10.98
N ILE A 849 8.85 -30.02 12.09
CA ILE A 849 8.54 -29.13 13.23
C ILE A 849 9.03 -29.79 14.51
N HIS A 850 9.51 -28.94 15.41
CA HIS A 850 10.03 -29.41 16.72
C HIS A 850 8.90 -29.79 17.69
N GLU A 851 7.77 -29.13 17.58
CA GLU A 851 6.58 -29.33 18.37
C GLU A 851 5.98 -30.74 18.15
N GLU A 852 5.26 -31.26 19.16
CA GLU A 852 4.60 -32.58 19.09
C GLU A 852 3.34 -32.58 18.19
N SER A 853 2.85 -31.40 17.79
CA SER A 853 1.71 -31.24 16.88
C SER A 853 1.82 -29.95 16.06
N VAL A 854 1.11 -29.87 14.94
CA VAL A 854 0.99 -28.66 14.14
C VAL A 854 0.20 -27.60 14.94
N PRO A 855 0.72 -26.35 15.08
CA PRO A 855 0.01 -25.29 15.80
C PRO A 855 -1.38 -24.99 15.21
N GLU A 856 -2.38 -24.85 16.08
CA GLU A 856 -3.77 -24.51 15.67
C GLU A 856 -3.88 -23.10 15.03
N SER A 857 -2.93 -22.20 15.32
CA SER A 857 -2.88 -20.86 14.75
C SER A 857 -2.54 -20.82 13.26
N TRP A 858 -2.01 -21.91 12.72
CA TRP A 858 -1.70 -21.97 11.29
C TRP A 858 -2.96 -22.16 10.46
N ASN A 859 -3.01 -21.51 9.29
CA ASN A 859 -4.16 -21.62 8.40
C ASN A 859 -4.47 -23.09 8.05
N ALA A 860 -5.72 -23.52 8.12
CA ALA A 860 -6.13 -24.91 7.85
C ALA A 860 -5.69 -25.44 6.46
N ARG A 861 -5.44 -24.54 5.49
CA ARG A 861 -4.98 -24.87 4.13
C ARG A 861 -3.49 -24.59 3.89
N TRP A 862 -2.69 -24.40 4.95
CA TRP A 862 -1.27 -24.10 4.81
C TRP A 862 -0.52 -25.19 4.01
N ASN A 863 -0.83 -26.45 4.23
CA ASN A 863 -0.27 -27.63 3.56
C ASN A 863 -1.28 -28.28 2.61
N SER A 864 -1.92 -27.52 1.72
CA SER A 864 -2.95 -28.01 0.80
C SER A 864 -2.45 -28.99 -0.28
N SER A 865 -1.15 -29.19 -0.40
CA SER A 865 -0.55 -30.28 -1.21
C SER A 865 -0.40 -31.59 -0.42
N TYR A 866 -0.85 -31.63 0.82
CA TYR A 866 -0.78 -32.79 1.71
C TYR A 866 0.66 -33.38 1.81
N ARG A 867 1.65 -32.49 1.94
CA ARG A 867 3.04 -32.90 2.07
C ARG A 867 3.29 -33.52 3.45
N PRO A 868 4.25 -34.46 3.56
CA PRO A 868 4.62 -35.04 4.83
C PRO A 868 5.01 -33.99 5.86
N VAL A 869 4.50 -34.12 7.08
CA VAL A 869 4.87 -33.28 8.24
C VAL A 869 5.42 -34.20 9.32
N VAL A 870 6.65 -33.97 9.71
CA VAL A 870 7.32 -34.69 10.80
C VAL A 870 7.28 -33.81 12.05
N VAL A 871 6.58 -34.26 13.08
CA VAL A 871 6.48 -33.57 14.36
C VAL A 871 7.50 -34.14 15.36
N GLY A 872 7.93 -33.34 16.34
CA GLY A 872 8.91 -33.75 17.33
C GLY A 872 10.30 -34.00 16.74
N ALA A 873 10.69 -33.27 15.67
CA ALA A 873 12.02 -33.40 15.08
C ALA A 873 13.11 -32.91 16.02
N SER A 874 14.21 -33.67 16.15
CA SER A 874 15.42 -33.24 16.84
C SER A 874 16.26 -32.38 15.90
N LEU A 875 16.63 -31.19 16.36
CA LEU A 875 17.39 -30.21 15.59
C LEU A 875 18.82 -30.07 16.13
N THR A 876 19.77 -29.79 15.24
CA THR A 876 21.13 -29.39 15.63
C THR A 876 21.12 -27.96 16.17
N GLU A 877 22.23 -27.51 16.79
CA GLU A 877 22.42 -26.11 17.22
C GLU A 877 22.24 -25.10 16.08
N ASN A 878 22.50 -25.53 14.83
CA ASN A 878 22.31 -24.72 13.62
C ASN A 878 20.90 -24.86 13.00
N GLY A 879 19.95 -25.57 13.64
CA GLY A 879 18.60 -25.77 13.17
C GLY A 879 18.44 -26.81 12.03
N ASP A 880 19.48 -27.59 11.72
CA ASP A 880 19.37 -28.72 10.78
C ASP A 880 18.66 -29.91 11.46
N VAL A 881 17.91 -30.72 10.69
CA VAL A 881 17.32 -31.94 11.22
C VAL A 881 18.43 -32.93 11.55
N TYR A 882 18.58 -33.25 12.83
CA TYR A 882 19.48 -34.26 13.30
C TYR A 882 18.82 -35.63 13.20
N GLY A 883 17.56 -35.74 13.61
CA GLY A 883 16.77 -36.96 13.54
C GLY A 883 15.33 -36.72 13.98
N PHE A 884 14.54 -37.78 13.94
CA PHE A 884 13.17 -37.81 14.46
C PHE A 884 12.79 -39.21 14.88
N THR A 885 11.81 -39.34 15.76
CA THR A 885 11.20 -40.62 16.10
C THR A 885 9.96 -40.84 15.26
N LYS A 886 9.90 -41.97 14.53
CA LYS A 886 8.74 -42.32 13.75
C LYS A 886 7.57 -42.62 14.70
N LYS A 887 6.43 -41.89 14.55
CA LYS A 887 5.18 -42.09 15.30
C LYS A 887 4.07 -42.55 14.36
N ALA A 888 3.15 -43.39 14.84
CA ALA A 888 2.02 -43.90 14.07
C ALA A 888 1.12 -42.78 13.47
N ASP A 889 1.06 -41.63 14.12
CA ASP A 889 0.25 -40.50 13.71
C ASP A 889 1.00 -39.49 12.81
N ASN A 890 2.27 -39.75 12.51
CA ASN A 890 3.10 -39.02 11.57
C ASN A 890 3.04 -39.66 10.20
N PRO A 891 2.54 -39.03 9.26
CA PRO A 891 1.39 -38.26 8.82
C PRO A 891 0.21 -39.13 8.42
N LYS A 892 -0.95 -38.52 8.19
CA LYS A 892 -2.25 -39.20 7.94
C LYS A 892 -2.30 -40.19 6.77
N ASN A 893 -1.29 -40.27 5.90
CA ASN A 893 -1.23 -41.17 4.76
C ASN A 893 0.20 -41.75 4.56
N LEU A 894 0.65 -42.56 5.50
CA LEU A 894 1.94 -43.28 5.40
C LEU A 894 2.08 -44.16 4.12
N SER A 895 0.97 -44.54 3.49
CA SER A 895 1.00 -45.32 2.23
C SER A 895 1.40 -44.48 1.00
N GLU A 896 1.41 -43.13 1.09
CA GLU A 896 1.80 -42.24 0.01
C GLU A 896 3.15 -41.55 0.26
N ILE A 897 3.81 -41.82 1.39
CA ILE A 897 5.11 -41.23 1.70
C ILE A 897 6.20 -42.09 1.12
N TYR A 898 6.39 -41.96 -0.16
CA TYR A 898 7.44 -42.67 -0.85
C TYR A 898 8.84 -42.11 -0.56
N MET A 899 9.00 -40.91 0.00
CA MET A 899 10.32 -40.36 0.36
C MET A 899 10.20 -39.29 1.43
N ILE A 900 10.67 -39.55 2.64
CA ILE A 900 10.99 -38.53 3.62
C ILE A 900 12.41 -38.04 3.33
N SER A 901 12.53 -36.81 2.79
CA SER A 901 13.82 -36.21 2.47
C SER A 901 14.27 -35.32 3.61
N ALA A 902 15.49 -35.48 4.09
CA ALA A 902 16.09 -34.48 4.97
C ALA A 902 16.29 -33.14 4.24
N PRO A 903 16.32 -32.02 4.96
CA PRO A 903 16.62 -30.70 4.37
C PRO A 903 17.96 -30.74 3.63
N ALA A 904 18.04 -30.03 2.51
CA ALA A 904 19.30 -29.96 1.75
C ALA A 904 20.35 -29.22 2.61
N ARG A 905 21.57 -29.76 2.63
CA ARG A 905 22.72 -29.22 3.33
C ARG A 905 23.76 -28.74 2.35
N ASN A 906 24.21 -27.50 2.45
CA ASN A 906 25.20 -26.94 1.51
C ASN A 906 26.52 -27.72 1.54
N GLY A 907 27.01 -28.13 0.35
CA GLY A 907 28.22 -28.96 0.23
C GLY A 907 28.02 -30.43 0.58
N TYR A 908 26.79 -30.88 0.83
CA TYR A 908 26.52 -32.28 1.18
C TYR A 908 25.35 -32.86 0.38
N THR A 909 25.37 -34.17 0.18
CA THR A 909 24.26 -34.94 -0.40
C THR A 909 23.67 -35.85 0.69
N PHE A 910 22.35 -35.75 0.91
CA PHE A 910 21.62 -36.67 1.77
C PHE A 910 21.59 -38.05 1.13
N ILE A 911 22.00 -39.08 1.85
CA ILE A 911 22.12 -40.45 1.34
C ILE A 911 21.20 -41.48 2.02
N GLY A 912 20.58 -41.13 3.15
CA GLY A 912 19.64 -42.00 3.83
C GLY A 912 19.57 -41.80 5.33
N TRP A 913 18.97 -42.71 6.04
CA TRP A 913 18.71 -42.67 7.46
C TRP A 913 19.44 -43.79 8.22
N ALA A 914 19.94 -43.48 9.40
CA ALA A 914 20.50 -44.40 10.38
C ALA A 914 19.58 -44.47 11.61
N THR A 915 19.67 -45.56 12.38
CA THR A 915 18.94 -45.72 13.66
C THR A 915 19.72 -45.19 14.84
N ALA A 916 20.97 -44.78 14.64
CA ALA A 916 21.81 -44.16 15.67
C ALA A 916 22.44 -42.86 15.17
N PRO A 917 22.70 -41.86 16.06
CA PRO A 917 23.51 -40.72 15.71
C PRO A 917 24.86 -41.14 15.11
N GLU A 918 25.27 -40.42 14.05
CA GLU A 918 26.53 -40.73 13.34
C GLU A 918 26.65 -42.19 12.78
N GLY A 919 25.52 -42.89 12.68
CA GLY A 919 25.44 -44.24 12.10
C GLY A 919 25.61 -44.23 10.60
N THR A 920 25.89 -45.46 10.06
CA THR A 920 25.85 -45.66 8.59
C THR A 920 24.42 -45.79 8.10
N VAL A 921 24.16 -45.50 6.81
CA VAL A 921 22.83 -45.63 6.23
C VAL A 921 22.28 -47.04 6.41
N GLU A 922 21.18 -47.16 7.12
CA GLU A 922 20.40 -48.37 7.29
C GLU A 922 19.14 -48.37 6.47
N TYR A 923 18.56 -47.26 6.21
CA TYR A 923 17.36 -47.06 5.40
C TYR A 923 17.61 -46.07 4.29
N ALA A 924 17.29 -46.43 3.08
CA ALA A 924 17.27 -45.51 1.93
C ALA A 924 16.21 -44.40 2.15
N PRO A 925 16.33 -43.26 1.47
CA PRO A 925 15.35 -42.17 1.62
C PRO A 925 13.90 -42.61 1.38
N ASP A 926 13.66 -43.56 0.53
CA ASP A 926 12.37 -44.13 0.13
C ASP A 926 11.87 -45.32 1.00
N ALA A 927 12.70 -45.78 1.93
CA ALA A 927 12.37 -46.94 2.76
C ALA A 927 11.82 -46.61 4.14
N VAL A 928 11.59 -45.36 4.47
CA VAL A 928 11.11 -44.93 5.80
C VAL A 928 9.72 -45.52 6.13
N GLY A 929 8.94 -45.87 5.13
CA GLY A 929 7.66 -46.56 5.31
C GLY A 929 7.77 -47.87 6.06
N ASP A 930 8.88 -48.58 5.86
CA ASP A 930 9.12 -49.94 6.39
C ASP A 930 9.70 -49.94 7.82
N VAL A 931 10.03 -48.75 8.35
CA VAL A 931 10.61 -48.58 9.68
C VAL A 931 9.54 -48.76 10.76
N PRO A 932 9.77 -49.56 11.81
CA PRO A 932 8.84 -49.73 12.93
C PRO A 932 8.54 -48.37 13.64
N ASP A 933 7.32 -48.21 14.11
CA ASP A 933 6.95 -47.06 14.93
C ASP A 933 7.76 -47.07 16.24
N GLY A 934 8.17 -45.86 16.68
CA GLY A 934 9.03 -45.67 17.84
C GLY A 934 10.52 -45.73 17.53
N THR A 935 10.92 -46.00 16.27
CA THR A 935 12.34 -45.98 15.86
C THR A 935 12.83 -44.55 15.67
N GLY A 936 13.93 -44.21 16.30
CA GLY A 936 14.67 -42.97 16.03
C GLY A 936 15.39 -43.03 14.69
N LEU A 937 15.26 -42.03 13.86
CA LEU A 937 15.92 -41.91 12.57
C LEU A 937 16.81 -40.67 12.53
N TYR A 938 18.04 -40.80 12.08
CA TYR A 938 19.07 -39.77 12.00
C TYR A 938 19.53 -39.64 10.54
N ALA A 939 19.59 -38.38 10.08
CA ALA A 939 19.94 -38.08 8.69
C ALA A 939 21.44 -38.29 8.44
N VAL A 940 21.77 -39.01 7.38
CA VAL A 940 23.16 -39.30 6.94
C VAL A 940 23.44 -38.55 5.66
N TYR A 941 24.54 -37.80 5.66
CA TYR A 941 24.98 -36.99 4.53
C TYR A 941 26.41 -37.37 4.11
N THR A 942 26.70 -37.22 2.80
CA THR A 942 28.07 -37.32 2.27
C THR A 942 28.47 -35.97 1.70
N ALA A 943 29.75 -35.63 1.78
CA ALA A 943 30.28 -34.42 1.15
C ALA A 943 30.10 -34.51 -0.38
N LYS A 944 29.79 -33.42 -1.03
CA LYS A 944 29.83 -33.29 -2.49
C LYS A 944 31.28 -33.10 -2.88
N ASP A 945 31.75 -33.90 -3.85
CA ASP A 945 33.09 -33.76 -4.45
C ASP A 945 33.27 -32.43 -5.18
#